data_f5ab0c3238ec5eaa60e45a34ab9f3d07
#
_entry.id   f5ab0c3238ec5eaa60e45a34ab9f3d07
#
_cell.length_a   1.000
_cell.length_b   1.000
_cell.length_c   1.000
_cell.angle_alpha   90.00
_cell.angle_beta   90.00
_cell.angle_gamma   90.00
#
_symmetry.space_group_name_H-M   'P 1'
#
loop_
_entity.id
_entity.type
_entity.pdbx_description
1 polymer ?
#
loop_
_entity_poly.entity_id
_entity_poly.type
_entity_poly.pdbx_seq_one_letter_code
_entity_poly.pdbx_strand_id
1 'polypeptide(L)'
;VVAEITDPPTSQRGPIGEIRAVLGERLQPSLVVEMAIASHDLPHEWPAEVLRDAAQVESAVTAAEREGRTDIRQLPLVTIDGADARDFDDAVYAEPRRGGGWRLIVAIADVSHYVQVGNALDREAYERSTSTYFPGFVVPMLPETLSNGICSLMPKVERMCMVCDMAIDAEGNVTKSKFYDAVMLSHARLTYDKVWQAVGLNDADARHEVADVLPQLENLHALYKSMAQQRKRRGAIDFETPEVKFRLDQTGGVESMGATERNDAHKLIEECMIAANVQAALFLEKRKIPALFRAHEPPPAEKYEDLQQFLREFKLRMPPVDEVTPGDFSEVLRMVKDRPERELIQNVLLRSQSMAAYQPDNRGHFGLSLQAYAHFTSPIRRYPDLLVHRAIRYALTSRKPTDYSYTPAEMAAMAVHCSQRERRAEEAERDVDERFKCAWMEKHIGSEFDGVVTGVTSFGLFVELDESKVSGLVHISQLVNDYYHFDAVRKLLKGERTGAQFRLGDHVRIQVLRASLEDRKIDFRLVSPRTSAPAPTGSGKAYDYAAAGERYSLPKKAAATTKAPGMFGRAAKAIGRAFGRKEAEVAAPAPAPRKAAASDNPPSRAQPPAARQHAGGQHQGRRVEPSSDRRPRKDGSARRGPAPAAVPPAPKKHGGRKPKPKGKP
;
A
#
# COMPACT_ATOMS: atom_id res chain seq x y z
N VAL A 1 -22.74 17.39 0.82
CA VAL A 1 -22.98 17.39 2.28
C VAL A 1 -22.50 16.10 2.90
N VAL A 2 -22.06 16.16 4.15
CA VAL A 2 -21.86 15.00 5.02
C VAL A 2 -23.10 14.89 5.89
N ALA A 3 -23.73 13.71 5.92
CA ALA A 3 -24.92 13.47 6.72
C ALA A 3 -24.74 12.20 7.56
N GLU A 4 -25.15 12.26 8.83
CA GLU A 4 -25.23 11.10 9.71
C GLU A 4 -26.60 10.46 9.55
N ILE A 5 -26.64 9.15 9.24
CA ILE A 5 -27.90 8.41 9.12
C ILE A 5 -28.41 8.12 10.53
N THR A 6 -29.50 8.77 10.91
CA THR A 6 -30.17 8.57 12.19
C THR A 6 -31.22 7.47 12.16
N ASP A 7 -31.75 7.15 10.96
CA ASP A 7 -32.77 6.13 10.75
C ASP A 7 -32.45 5.35 9.46
N PRO A 8 -32.09 4.05 9.56
CA PRO A 8 -31.69 3.25 8.40
C PRO A 8 -32.80 3.10 7.36
N PRO A 9 -32.47 2.85 6.09
CA PRO A 9 -33.47 2.64 5.05
C PRO A 9 -34.28 1.37 5.31
N THR A 10 -35.58 1.40 4.96
CA THR A 10 -36.46 0.21 4.94
C THR A 10 -36.89 -0.06 3.51
N SER A 11 -37.61 -1.18 3.28
CA SER A 11 -38.17 -1.52 1.97
C SER A 11 -39.20 -0.48 1.44
N GLN A 12 -39.71 0.40 2.32
CA GLN A 12 -40.75 1.37 1.99
C GLN A 12 -40.30 2.83 2.17
N ARG A 13 -39.13 3.07 2.77
CA ARG A 13 -38.67 4.41 3.10
C ARG A 13 -37.15 4.52 2.97
N GLY A 14 -36.67 5.59 2.32
CA GLY A 14 -35.24 5.92 2.28
C GLY A 14 -34.67 6.24 3.67
N PRO A 15 -33.33 6.33 3.79
CA PRO A 15 -32.67 6.70 5.03
C PRO A 15 -33.07 8.12 5.45
N ILE A 16 -33.15 8.36 6.76
CA ILE A 16 -33.23 9.72 7.32
C ILE A 16 -31.93 10.01 8.05
N GLY A 17 -31.45 11.24 7.95
CA GLY A 17 -30.23 11.65 8.60
C GLY A 17 -30.17 13.14 8.86
N GLU A 18 -29.19 13.54 9.65
CA GLU A 18 -28.87 14.94 9.95
C GLU A 18 -27.64 15.37 9.14
N ILE A 19 -27.72 16.57 8.54
CA ILE A 19 -26.56 17.14 7.84
C ILE A 19 -25.56 17.60 8.90
N ARG A 20 -24.35 17.01 8.87
CA ARG A 20 -23.23 17.36 9.76
C ARG A 20 -22.35 18.45 9.16
N ALA A 21 -22.14 18.44 7.84
CA ALA A 21 -21.34 19.44 7.15
C ALA A 21 -21.83 19.68 5.71
N VAL A 22 -21.65 20.89 5.23
CA VAL A 22 -21.85 21.26 3.82
C VAL A 22 -20.48 21.49 3.22
N LEU A 23 -20.02 20.59 2.33
CA LEU A 23 -18.72 20.67 1.68
C LEU A 23 -18.71 21.71 0.55
N GLY A 24 -19.82 21.88 -0.18
CA GLY A 24 -19.97 22.84 -1.24
C GLY A 24 -21.34 22.75 -1.94
N GLU A 25 -21.61 23.68 -2.87
CA GLU A 25 -22.86 23.73 -3.64
C GLU A 25 -22.88 22.72 -4.78
N ARG A 26 -21.73 22.48 -5.39
CA ARG A 26 -21.52 21.49 -6.47
C ARG A 26 -20.26 20.70 -6.19
N LEU A 27 -20.26 19.44 -6.61
CA LEU A 27 -19.04 18.62 -6.57
C LEU A 27 -18.05 19.17 -7.61
N GLN A 28 -16.90 19.59 -7.11
CA GLN A 28 -15.77 20.08 -7.90
C GLN A 28 -14.55 19.21 -7.61
N PRO A 29 -13.56 19.13 -8.51
CA PRO A 29 -12.35 18.34 -8.27
C PRO A 29 -11.66 18.66 -6.94
N SER A 30 -11.70 19.92 -6.51
CA SER A 30 -11.14 20.34 -5.19
C SER A 30 -11.84 19.74 -3.97
N LEU A 31 -13.07 19.27 -4.11
CA LEU A 31 -13.87 18.67 -3.02
C LEU A 31 -13.85 17.12 -3.05
N VAL A 32 -13.27 16.53 -4.09
CA VAL A 32 -13.29 15.07 -4.28
C VAL A 32 -12.60 14.34 -3.14
N VAL A 33 -11.46 14.85 -2.68
CA VAL A 33 -10.70 14.24 -1.58
C VAL A 33 -11.47 14.34 -0.26
N GLU A 34 -12.05 15.51 0.06
CA GLU A 34 -12.86 15.68 1.28
C GLU A 34 -14.07 14.75 1.28
N MET A 35 -14.72 14.61 0.12
CA MET A 35 -15.85 13.72 -0.04
C MET A 35 -15.43 12.25 0.14
N ALA A 36 -14.29 11.82 -0.42
CA ALA A 36 -13.78 10.46 -0.25
C ALA A 36 -13.44 10.17 1.21
N ILE A 37 -12.78 11.10 1.91
CA ILE A 37 -12.48 10.99 3.33
C ILE A 37 -13.78 10.73 4.13
N ALA A 38 -14.82 11.53 3.88
CA ALA A 38 -16.09 11.38 4.55
C ALA A 38 -16.85 10.10 4.16
N SER A 39 -16.85 9.74 2.86
CA SER A 39 -17.58 8.58 2.34
C SER A 39 -16.98 7.25 2.78
N HIS A 40 -15.67 7.19 2.97
CA HIS A 40 -14.94 6.01 3.40
C HIS A 40 -14.60 6.02 4.90
N ASP A 41 -15.15 7.00 5.66
CA ASP A 41 -14.92 7.14 7.10
C ASP A 41 -13.43 7.08 7.48
N LEU A 42 -12.59 7.83 6.74
CA LEU A 42 -11.16 7.88 7.01
C LEU A 42 -10.89 8.82 8.19
N PRO A 43 -10.14 8.36 9.22
CA PRO A 43 -9.75 9.22 10.32
C PRO A 43 -8.73 10.26 9.82
N HIS A 44 -9.15 11.53 9.77
CA HIS A 44 -8.35 12.63 9.23
C HIS A 44 -8.04 13.72 10.27
N GLU A 45 -8.77 13.75 11.37
CA GLU A 45 -8.46 14.61 12.51
C GLU A 45 -7.61 13.87 13.54
N TRP A 46 -6.78 14.61 14.28
CA TRP A 46 -5.96 14.06 15.34
C TRP A 46 -6.61 14.29 16.70
N PRO A 47 -6.82 13.24 17.52
CA PRO A 47 -7.22 13.39 18.91
C PRO A 47 -6.21 14.27 19.69
N ALA A 48 -6.70 15.07 20.62
CA ALA A 48 -5.85 15.99 21.39
C ALA A 48 -4.75 15.26 22.19
N GLU A 49 -4.99 14.03 22.62
CA GLU A 49 -3.98 13.20 23.30
C GLU A 49 -2.85 12.79 22.38
N VAL A 50 -3.14 12.48 21.10
CA VAL A 50 -2.14 12.14 20.07
C VAL A 50 -1.24 13.35 19.80
N LEU A 51 -1.82 14.54 19.67
CA LEU A 51 -1.04 15.77 19.44
C LEU A 51 -0.17 16.11 20.67
N ARG A 52 -0.62 15.84 21.88
CA ARG A 52 0.17 16.01 23.09
C ARG A 52 1.37 15.04 23.14
N ASP A 53 1.14 13.75 22.84
CA ASP A 53 2.20 12.76 22.81
C ASP A 53 3.22 13.09 21.70
N ALA A 54 2.75 13.49 20.52
CA ALA A 54 3.60 13.90 19.41
C ALA A 54 4.46 15.13 19.73
N ALA A 55 3.91 16.09 20.48
CA ALA A 55 4.65 17.30 20.90
C ALA A 55 5.74 17.03 21.95
N GLN A 56 5.71 15.86 22.62
CA GLN A 56 6.76 15.46 23.58
C GLN A 56 7.95 14.77 22.91
N VAL A 57 7.80 14.37 21.64
CA VAL A 57 8.90 13.73 20.90
C VAL A 57 9.90 14.82 20.46
N GLU A 58 11.17 14.57 20.81
CA GLU A 58 12.25 15.48 20.41
C GLU A 58 12.41 15.54 18.88
N SER A 59 12.75 16.72 18.37
CA SER A 59 12.92 16.92 16.92
C SER A 59 14.25 16.43 16.37
N ALA A 60 15.20 16.05 17.24
CA ALA A 60 16.53 15.56 16.91
C ALA A 60 16.92 14.39 17.83
N VAL A 61 17.76 13.50 17.30
CA VAL A 61 18.26 12.34 18.05
C VAL A 61 19.17 12.82 19.19
N THR A 62 18.82 12.45 20.42
CA THR A 62 19.55 12.80 21.63
C THR A 62 20.77 11.89 21.87
N ALA A 63 21.68 12.30 22.74
CA ALA A 63 22.83 11.46 23.13
C ALA A 63 22.38 10.14 23.81
N ALA A 64 21.34 10.22 24.64
CA ALA A 64 20.80 9.03 25.33
C ALA A 64 20.19 8.02 24.35
N GLU A 65 19.50 8.46 23.31
CA GLU A 65 18.90 7.61 22.30
C GLU A 65 19.94 6.89 21.42
N ARG A 66 21.14 7.46 21.29
CA ARG A 66 22.28 6.84 20.58
C ARG A 66 22.95 5.72 21.38
N GLU A 67 22.80 5.73 22.70
CA GLU A 67 23.48 4.76 23.57
C GLU A 67 23.00 3.32 23.25
N GLY A 68 23.97 2.40 23.12
CA GLY A 68 23.71 1.01 22.79
C GLY A 68 23.39 0.70 21.32
N ARG A 69 23.28 1.73 20.45
CA ARG A 69 23.04 1.55 19.01
C ARG A 69 24.34 1.46 18.23
N THR A 70 24.30 0.71 17.12
CA THR A 70 25.45 0.64 16.20
C THR A 70 25.56 1.95 15.41
N ASP A 71 26.74 2.55 15.42
CA ASP A 71 27.01 3.74 14.62
C ASP A 71 27.34 3.37 13.16
N ILE A 72 26.47 3.75 12.24
CA ILE A 72 26.64 3.55 10.78
C ILE A 72 26.60 4.86 10.01
N ARG A 73 26.79 6.01 10.67
CA ARG A 73 26.75 7.35 10.06
C ARG A 73 27.82 7.54 8.99
N GLN A 74 28.91 6.76 9.04
CA GLN A 74 30.00 6.81 8.06
C GLN A 74 29.71 6.05 6.77
N LEU A 75 28.69 5.18 6.76
CA LEU A 75 28.28 4.50 5.54
C LEU A 75 27.48 5.47 4.66
N PRO A 76 27.83 5.61 3.37
CA PRO A 76 27.12 6.51 2.48
C PRO A 76 25.76 5.93 2.04
N LEU A 77 24.86 5.79 3.01
CA LEU A 77 23.47 5.43 2.81
C LEU A 77 22.74 6.54 2.04
N VAL A 78 21.87 6.20 1.14
CA VAL A 78 21.04 7.11 0.36
C VAL A 78 19.56 6.73 0.45
N THR A 79 18.67 7.72 0.42
CA THR A 79 17.24 7.53 0.22
C THR A 79 16.89 7.79 -1.24
N ILE A 80 16.02 6.96 -1.85
CA ILE A 80 15.63 7.03 -3.27
C ILE A 80 14.12 6.87 -3.36
N ASP A 81 13.41 7.97 -3.64
CA ASP A 81 11.95 8.05 -3.58
C ASP A 81 11.36 8.91 -4.70
N GLY A 82 10.04 9.07 -4.73
CA GLY A 82 9.34 10.01 -5.58
C GLY A 82 9.74 11.47 -5.29
N ALA A 83 9.58 12.36 -6.25
CA ALA A 83 9.99 13.76 -6.12
C ALA A 83 9.25 14.49 -4.99
N ASP A 84 8.02 14.14 -4.74
CA ASP A 84 7.08 14.71 -3.78
C ASP A 84 7.06 14.01 -2.40
N ALA A 85 7.77 12.89 -2.24
CA ALA A 85 7.89 12.18 -0.97
C ALA A 85 8.57 13.02 0.13
N ARG A 86 8.10 12.88 1.38
CA ARG A 86 8.61 13.54 2.59
C ARG A 86 8.88 12.58 3.75
N ASP A 87 8.24 11.43 3.72
CA ASP A 87 8.24 10.36 4.71
C ASP A 87 9.18 9.22 4.26
N PHE A 88 10.50 9.46 4.34
CA PHE A 88 11.51 8.50 3.90
C PHE A 88 11.64 7.36 4.91
N ASP A 89 11.01 6.23 4.60
CA ASP A 89 11.04 5.02 5.43
C ASP A 89 12.38 4.29 5.35
N ASP A 90 13.05 4.28 4.18
CA ASP A 90 14.21 3.44 3.91
C ASP A 90 15.41 4.18 3.35
N ALA A 91 16.59 3.70 3.70
CA ALA A 91 17.85 4.07 3.12
C ALA A 91 18.68 2.81 2.81
N VAL A 92 19.40 2.85 1.70
CA VAL A 92 20.12 1.68 1.17
C VAL A 92 21.59 1.96 0.94
N TYR A 93 22.41 0.89 1.12
CA TYR A 93 23.85 0.90 0.84
C TYR A 93 24.26 -0.48 0.34
N ALA A 94 25.12 -0.54 -0.69
CA ALA A 94 25.68 -1.78 -1.17
C ALA A 94 27.19 -1.68 -1.41
N GLU A 95 27.92 -2.74 -1.04
CA GLU A 95 29.34 -2.89 -1.34
C GLU A 95 29.66 -4.29 -1.85
N PRO A 96 30.63 -4.42 -2.79
CA PRO A 96 31.09 -5.73 -3.22
C PRO A 96 31.86 -6.43 -2.10
N ARG A 97 31.69 -7.77 -2.00
CA ARG A 97 32.38 -8.60 -0.99
C ARG A 97 33.62 -9.25 -1.54
N ARG A 98 34.64 -9.41 -0.69
CA ARG A 98 35.82 -10.26 -1.01
C ARG A 98 35.34 -11.69 -1.25
N GLY A 99 35.67 -12.26 -2.41
CA GLY A 99 35.23 -13.60 -2.81
C GLY A 99 33.95 -13.63 -3.65
N GLY A 100 33.44 -12.48 -4.05
CA GLY A 100 32.27 -12.33 -4.92
C GLY A 100 30.97 -12.04 -4.14
N GLY A 101 29.98 -11.55 -4.89
CA GLY A 101 28.69 -11.13 -4.33
C GLY A 101 28.74 -9.77 -3.63
N TRP A 102 27.75 -9.50 -2.78
CA TRP A 102 27.46 -8.18 -2.24
C TRP A 102 27.17 -8.20 -0.74
N ARG A 103 27.41 -7.09 -0.08
CA ARG A 103 26.78 -6.74 1.20
C ARG A 103 25.74 -5.67 0.91
N LEU A 104 24.50 -5.93 1.30
CA LEU A 104 23.39 -4.97 1.22
C LEU A 104 22.96 -4.58 2.63
N ILE A 105 22.91 -3.29 2.91
CA ILE A 105 22.33 -2.73 4.11
C ILE A 105 21.04 -2.03 3.73
N VAL A 106 19.94 -2.44 4.36
CA VAL A 106 18.65 -1.76 4.32
C VAL A 106 18.39 -1.22 5.72
N ALA A 107 18.39 0.10 5.84
CA ALA A 107 18.14 0.81 7.09
C ALA A 107 16.73 1.40 7.03
N ILE A 108 15.88 1.02 7.98
CA ILE A 108 14.48 1.43 8.04
C ILE A 108 14.27 2.34 9.25
N ALA A 109 13.49 3.41 9.08
CA ALA A 109 13.13 4.35 10.13
C ALA A 109 12.65 3.63 11.40
N ASP A 110 13.23 3.95 12.55
CA ASP A 110 12.90 3.31 13.82
C ASP A 110 11.66 3.93 14.48
N VAL A 111 10.52 3.80 13.82
CA VAL A 111 9.22 4.29 14.33
C VAL A 111 8.87 3.65 15.66
N SER A 112 9.24 2.38 15.85
CA SER A 112 8.93 1.63 17.09
C SER A 112 9.65 2.15 18.33
N HIS A 113 10.63 3.01 18.19
CA HIS A 113 11.25 3.75 19.29
C HIS A 113 10.34 4.87 19.81
N TYR A 114 9.70 5.59 18.92
CA TYR A 114 8.86 6.75 19.26
C TYR A 114 7.41 6.37 19.56
N VAL A 115 6.86 5.41 18.82
CA VAL A 115 5.49 4.92 18.98
C VAL A 115 5.49 3.72 19.92
N GLN A 116 5.37 4.00 21.22
CA GLN A 116 5.40 2.97 22.26
C GLN A 116 4.06 2.25 22.39
N VAL A 117 4.12 0.94 22.67
CA VAL A 117 2.93 0.09 22.81
C VAL A 117 1.94 0.69 23.80
N GLY A 118 0.71 0.93 23.37
CA GLY A 118 -0.41 1.37 24.19
C GLY A 118 -0.45 2.87 24.50
N ASN A 119 0.50 3.71 24.00
CA ASN A 119 0.38 5.16 24.09
C ASN A 119 -0.69 5.71 23.10
N ALA A 120 -0.98 7.00 23.13
CA ALA A 120 -2.00 7.58 22.24
C ALA A 120 -1.60 7.48 20.76
N LEU A 121 -0.32 7.66 20.44
CA LEU A 121 0.22 7.49 19.08
C LEU A 121 0.00 6.07 18.56
N ASP A 122 0.23 5.05 19.41
CA ASP A 122 0.05 3.65 19.03
C ASP A 122 -1.41 3.29 18.76
N ARG A 123 -2.32 3.73 19.65
CA ARG A 123 -3.76 3.48 19.46
C ARG A 123 -4.28 4.09 18.18
N GLU A 124 -3.90 5.34 17.90
CA GLU A 124 -4.31 6.04 16.67
C GLU A 124 -3.67 5.43 15.42
N ALA A 125 -2.38 5.07 15.47
CA ALA A 125 -1.71 4.38 14.39
C ALA A 125 -2.35 3.02 14.07
N TYR A 126 -2.80 2.28 15.09
CA TYR A 126 -3.55 1.04 14.91
C TYR A 126 -4.91 1.30 14.27
N GLU A 127 -5.67 2.30 14.73
CA GLU A 127 -6.99 2.63 14.16
C GLU A 127 -6.88 3.02 12.68
N ARG A 128 -5.88 3.80 12.30
CA ARG A 128 -5.60 4.16 10.91
C ARG A 128 -5.03 2.99 10.13
N SER A 129 -4.14 2.22 10.70
CA SER A 129 -3.38 1.07 10.19
C SER A 129 -2.54 1.35 8.95
N THR A 130 -2.91 2.29 8.11
CA THR A 130 -2.15 2.69 6.91
C THR A 130 -2.38 4.17 6.59
N SER A 131 -1.38 4.81 5.98
CA SER A 131 -1.58 6.11 5.33
C SER A 131 -2.38 5.93 4.04
N THR A 132 -3.18 6.92 3.68
CA THR A 132 -3.96 6.95 2.42
C THR A 132 -3.43 8.10 1.56
N TYR A 133 -3.07 7.80 0.30
CA TYR A 133 -2.41 8.74 -0.60
C TYR A 133 -3.33 9.18 -1.71
N PHE A 134 -3.78 10.42 -1.67
CA PHE A 134 -4.55 11.04 -2.75
C PHE A 134 -3.66 11.96 -3.58
N PRO A 135 -3.97 12.20 -4.85
CA PRO A 135 -3.26 13.20 -5.63
C PRO A 135 -3.26 14.57 -4.92
N GLY A 136 -2.08 15.03 -4.53
CA GLY A 136 -1.89 16.30 -3.83
C GLY A 136 -2.26 16.33 -2.35
N PHE A 137 -2.73 15.24 -1.75
CA PHE A 137 -3.11 15.18 -0.32
C PHE A 137 -2.86 13.80 0.29
N VAL A 138 -2.45 13.76 1.55
CA VAL A 138 -2.21 12.51 2.30
C VAL A 138 -2.98 12.53 3.61
N VAL A 139 -3.65 11.44 3.95
CA VAL A 139 -4.13 11.14 5.29
C VAL A 139 -3.11 10.21 5.95
N PRO A 140 -2.19 10.74 6.78
CA PRO A 140 -1.07 9.96 7.27
C PRO A 140 -1.47 9.09 8.47
N MET A 141 -0.77 7.94 8.62
CA MET A 141 -0.93 7.06 9.79
C MET A 141 -0.39 7.69 11.08
N LEU A 142 0.64 8.50 10.99
CA LEU A 142 1.28 9.19 12.11
C LEU A 142 1.24 10.71 11.90
N PRO A 143 1.22 11.53 12.98
CA PRO A 143 1.35 12.97 12.86
C PRO A 143 2.60 13.40 12.06
N GLU A 144 2.50 14.47 11.29
CA GLU A 144 3.58 14.92 10.41
C GLU A 144 4.89 15.25 11.15
N THR A 145 4.82 15.62 12.42
CA THR A 145 6.00 15.80 13.29
C THR A 145 6.82 14.53 13.45
N LEU A 146 6.17 13.34 13.34
CA LEU A 146 6.83 12.05 13.31
C LEU A 146 7.09 11.61 11.87
N SER A 147 6.05 11.52 11.03
CA SER A 147 6.16 10.91 9.69
C SER A 147 7.07 11.70 8.75
N ASN A 148 6.99 13.03 8.72
CA ASN A 148 7.83 13.90 7.91
C ASN A 148 9.02 14.47 8.71
N GLY A 149 9.02 14.29 10.04
CA GLY A 149 9.99 14.83 10.99
C GLY A 149 11.03 13.83 11.44
N ILE A 150 10.96 13.46 12.74
CA ILE A 150 12.03 12.67 13.41
C ILE A 150 12.16 11.24 12.86
N CYS A 151 11.07 10.62 12.39
CA CYS A 151 11.11 9.29 11.80
C CYS A 151 11.68 9.31 10.38
N SER A 152 11.38 10.33 9.57
CA SER A 152 11.83 10.40 8.17
C SER A 152 13.36 10.46 8.07
N LEU A 153 13.94 9.56 7.25
CA LEU A 153 15.39 9.45 7.05
C LEU A 153 15.93 10.59 6.17
N MET A 154 15.68 11.83 6.61
CA MET A 154 16.07 13.06 5.94
C MET A 154 17.58 13.12 5.70
N PRO A 155 18.05 13.72 4.58
CA PRO A 155 19.47 13.83 4.28
C PRO A 155 20.21 14.73 5.25
N LYS A 156 21.46 14.36 5.55
CA LYS A 156 22.41 15.13 6.35
C LYS A 156 22.00 15.39 7.81
N VAL A 157 21.05 14.61 8.34
CA VAL A 157 20.66 14.64 9.76
C VAL A 157 20.71 13.24 10.35
N GLU A 158 21.05 13.15 11.63
CA GLU A 158 21.08 11.88 12.34
C GLU A 158 19.66 11.33 12.51
N ARG A 159 19.50 10.05 12.24
CA ARG A 159 18.24 9.32 12.44
C ARG A 159 18.48 7.95 13.05
N MET A 160 17.55 7.52 13.88
CA MET A 160 17.55 6.14 14.38
C MET A 160 16.92 5.22 13.36
N CYS A 161 17.50 4.03 13.21
CA CYS A 161 17.01 3.05 12.27
C CYS A 161 17.16 1.63 12.79
N MET A 162 16.32 0.73 12.27
CA MET A 162 16.51 -0.71 12.38
C MET A 162 17.11 -1.22 11.07
N VAL A 163 18.21 -1.92 11.17
CA VAL A 163 19.01 -2.36 10.02
C VAL A 163 18.78 -3.84 9.74
N CYS A 164 18.55 -4.16 8.47
CA CYS A 164 18.72 -5.49 7.90
C CYS A 164 20.03 -5.51 7.09
N ASP A 165 21.09 -6.16 7.59
CA ASP A 165 22.41 -6.27 6.97
C ASP A 165 22.55 -7.67 6.38
N MET A 166 22.64 -7.75 5.06
CA MET A 166 22.55 -8.98 4.27
C MET A 166 23.83 -9.25 3.49
N ALA A 167 24.24 -10.53 3.49
CA ALA A 167 25.25 -11.03 2.57
C ALA A 167 24.57 -11.73 1.40
N ILE A 168 24.86 -11.30 0.19
CA ILE A 168 24.26 -11.78 -1.06
C ILE A 168 25.39 -12.40 -1.90
N ASP A 169 25.12 -13.57 -2.51
CA ASP A 169 26.07 -14.22 -3.42
C ASP A 169 26.08 -13.57 -4.81
N ALA A 170 26.93 -14.05 -5.70
CA ALA A 170 27.05 -13.55 -7.05
C ALA A 170 25.78 -13.79 -7.89
N GLU A 171 25.02 -14.83 -7.53
CA GLU A 171 23.77 -15.24 -8.18
C GLU A 171 22.55 -14.42 -7.69
N GLY A 172 22.71 -13.55 -6.67
CA GLY A 172 21.67 -12.70 -6.13
C GLY A 172 20.87 -13.31 -4.97
N ASN A 173 21.33 -14.44 -4.37
CA ASN A 173 20.65 -15.04 -3.22
C ASN A 173 21.17 -14.46 -1.91
N VAL A 174 20.28 -14.18 -0.97
CA VAL A 174 20.68 -13.82 0.40
C VAL A 174 21.14 -15.06 1.13
N THR A 175 22.42 -15.09 1.49
CA THR A 175 23.07 -16.23 2.17
C THR A 175 23.10 -16.08 3.68
N LYS A 176 23.10 -14.86 4.18
CA LYS A 176 23.11 -14.52 5.61
C LYS A 176 22.47 -13.16 5.85
N SER A 177 21.78 -13.02 6.96
CA SER A 177 21.23 -11.72 7.40
C SER A 177 21.39 -11.56 8.93
N LYS A 178 21.42 -10.31 9.36
CA LYS A 178 21.36 -9.92 10.76
C LYS A 178 20.56 -8.62 10.91
N PHE A 179 19.89 -8.48 12.06
CA PHE A 179 19.14 -7.29 12.44
C PHE A 179 19.81 -6.63 13.63
N TYR A 180 19.80 -5.31 13.68
CA TYR A 180 20.28 -4.52 14.82
C TYR A 180 19.77 -3.08 14.75
N ASP A 181 19.68 -2.44 15.91
CA ASP A 181 19.37 -1.02 16.02
C ASP A 181 20.63 -0.18 15.73
N ALA A 182 20.47 0.92 15.00
CA ALA A 182 21.58 1.78 14.60
C ALA A 182 21.22 3.28 14.60
N VAL A 183 22.27 4.09 14.54
CA VAL A 183 22.18 5.51 14.20
C VAL A 183 22.84 5.71 12.85
N MET A 184 22.13 6.36 11.95
CA MET A 184 22.55 6.60 10.57
C MET A 184 22.55 8.09 10.21
N LEU A 185 23.18 8.39 9.09
CA LEU A 185 23.10 9.66 8.37
C LEU A 185 22.83 9.36 6.90
N SER A 186 21.73 9.86 6.33
CA SER A 186 21.51 9.77 4.89
C SER A 186 22.45 10.78 4.19
N HIS A 187 23.27 10.30 3.25
CA HIS A 187 24.23 11.13 2.54
C HIS A 187 23.60 11.93 1.41
N ALA A 188 22.53 11.41 0.81
CA ALA A 188 21.78 12.08 -0.24
C ALA A 188 20.32 11.61 -0.25
N ARG A 189 19.39 12.54 -0.55
CA ARG A 189 18.02 12.25 -0.95
C ARG A 189 17.95 12.36 -2.46
N LEU A 190 17.60 11.25 -3.12
CA LEU A 190 17.58 11.13 -4.57
C LEU A 190 16.15 10.79 -5.05
N THR A 191 15.88 11.08 -6.32
CA THR A 191 14.64 10.64 -6.98
C THR A 191 14.93 9.45 -7.89
N TYR A 192 13.92 8.60 -8.11
CA TYR A 192 14.03 7.47 -9.06
C TYR A 192 14.53 7.92 -10.43
N ASP A 193 14.02 9.03 -10.95
CA ASP A 193 14.42 9.55 -12.26
C ASP A 193 15.86 9.99 -12.28
N LYS A 194 16.34 10.70 -11.23
CA LYS A 194 17.74 11.13 -11.14
C LYS A 194 18.70 9.93 -11.08
N VAL A 195 18.36 8.91 -10.29
CA VAL A 195 19.16 7.68 -10.21
C VAL A 195 19.16 6.96 -11.54
N TRP A 196 18.01 6.84 -12.21
CA TRP A 196 17.93 6.21 -13.53
C TRP A 196 18.75 6.94 -14.59
N GLN A 197 18.68 8.27 -14.63
CA GLN A 197 19.51 9.08 -15.53
C GLN A 197 21.00 8.83 -15.28
N ALA A 198 21.43 8.82 -13.99
CA ALA A 198 22.86 8.70 -13.64
C ALA A 198 23.43 7.31 -13.91
N VAL A 199 22.74 6.19 -13.55
CA VAL A 199 23.31 4.84 -13.62
C VAL A 199 22.67 3.95 -14.68
N GLY A 200 21.44 4.26 -15.12
CA GLY A 200 20.76 3.53 -16.20
C GLY A 200 21.11 4.09 -17.58
N LEU A 201 20.98 5.40 -17.75
CA LEU A 201 21.22 6.10 -19.00
C LEU A 201 22.67 6.61 -19.12
N ASN A 202 23.45 6.63 -18.03
CA ASN A 202 24.81 7.19 -17.96
C ASN A 202 24.89 8.66 -18.39
N ASP A 203 23.84 9.45 -18.08
CA ASP A 203 23.77 10.86 -18.37
C ASP A 203 24.87 11.62 -17.62
N ALA A 204 25.66 12.44 -18.32
CA ALA A 204 26.84 13.08 -17.75
C ALA A 204 26.49 14.13 -16.69
N ASP A 205 25.43 14.89 -16.92
CA ASP A 205 25.00 15.96 -16.00
C ASP A 205 24.40 15.35 -14.73
N ALA A 206 23.54 14.33 -14.86
CA ALA A 206 23.00 13.59 -13.74
C ALA A 206 24.12 12.93 -12.89
N ARG A 207 25.14 12.34 -13.53
CA ARG A 207 26.30 11.76 -12.84
C ARG A 207 27.12 12.81 -12.09
N HIS A 208 27.29 13.98 -12.67
CA HIS A 208 27.99 15.09 -12.02
C HIS A 208 27.22 15.60 -10.77
N GLU A 209 25.91 15.72 -10.87
CA GLU A 209 25.07 16.16 -9.72
C GLU A 209 25.10 15.18 -8.54
N VAL A 210 25.29 13.88 -8.79
CA VAL A 210 25.34 12.83 -7.76
C VAL A 210 26.76 12.31 -7.50
N ALA A 211 27.79 13.04 -7.90
CA ALA A 211 29.20 12.60 -7.88
C ALA A 211 29.65 12.07 -6.51
N ASP A 212 29.21 12.68 -5.41
CA ASP A 212 29.56 12.29 -4.03
C ASP A 212 29.07 10.89 -3.66
N VAL A 213 27.98 10.42 -4.26
CA VAL A 213 27.35 9.12 -3.97
C VAL A 213 27.30 8.19 -5.19
N LEU A 214 27.87 8.62 -6.32
CA LEU A 214 27.85 7.88 -7.58
C LEU A 214 28.41 6.44 -7.45
N PRO A 215 29.56 6.21 -6.77
CA PRO A 215 30.06 4.85 -6.59
C PRO A 215 29.08 3.90 -5.88
N GLN A 216 28.27 4.46 -4.96
CA GLN A 216 27.24 3.69 -4.24
C GLN A 216 26.06 3.36 -5.15
N LEU A 217 25.64 4.29 -6.01
CA LEU A 217 24.57 4.06 -6.96
C LEU A 217 24.97 3.02 -8.01
N GLU A 218 26.23 3.03 -8.46
CA GLU A 218 26.76 2.01 -9.35
C GLU A 218 26.78 0.60 -8.69
N ASN A 219 27.20 0.52 -7.42
CA ASN A 219 27.16 -0.73 -6.65
C ASN A 219 25.72 -1.24 -6.48
N LEU A 220 24.78 -0.38 -6.10
CA LEU A 220 23.36 -0.72 -5.96
C LEU A 220 22.77 -1.20 -7.31
N HIS A 221 23.09 -0.54 -8.41
CA HIS A 221 22.61 -0.92 -9.73
C HIS A 221 23.21 -2.27 -10.18
N ALA A 222 24.51 -2.53 -9.90
CA ALA A 222 25.13 -3.81 -10.20
C ALA A 222 24.56 -4.96 -9.35
N LEU A 223 24.30 -4.72 -8.05
CA LEU A 223 23.60 -5.65 -7.17
C LEU A 223 22.19 -5.95 -7.70
N TYR A 224 21.42 -4.91 -8.04
CA TYR A 224 20.08 -5.07 -8.59
C TYR A 224 20.05 -6.02 -9.80
N LYS A 225 21.00 -5.92 -10.71
CA LYS A 225 21.07 -6.83 -11.88
C LYS A 225 21.17 -8.30 -11.48
N SER A 226 21.94 -8.62 -10.43
CA SER A 226 22.02 -9.99 -9.90
C SER A 226 20.69 -10.42 -9.24
N MET A 227 20.06 -9.53 -8.44
CA MET A 227 18.78 -9.81 -7.78
C MET A 227 17.64 -9.96 -8.79
N ALA A 228 17.60 -9.14 -9.85
CA ALA A 228 16.61 -9.23 -10.91
C ALA A 228 16.71 -10.56 -11.69
N GLN A 229 17.95 -11.07 -11.91
CA GLN A 229 18.14 -12.40 -12.48
C GLN A 229 17.60 -13.49 -11.55
N GLN A 230 17.86 -13.37 -10.25
CA GLN A 230 17.33 -14.31 -9.25
C GLN A 230 15.79 -14.27 -9.18
N ARG A 231 15.17 -13.07 -9.24
CA ARG A 231 13.71 -12.90 -9.37
C ARG A 231 13.15 -13.71 -10.55
N LYS A 232 13.79 -13.62 -11.72
CA LYS A 232 13.40 -14.39 -12.91
C LYS A 232 13.57 -15.90 -12.71
N ARG A 233 14.68 -16.35 -12.09
CA ARG A 233 14.95 -17.78 -11.83
C ARG A 233 13.93 -18.39 -10.88
N ARG A 234 13.48 -17.67 -9.83
CA ARG A 234 12.47 -18.17 -8.91
C ARG A 234 11.05 -18.13 -9.49
N GLY A 235 10.85 -17.51 -10.67
CA GLY A 235 9.57 -17.47 -11.36
C GLY A 235 8.58 -16.46 -10.79
N ALA A 236 9.03 -15.38 -10.14
CA ALA A 236 8.13 -14.33 -9.67
C ALA A 236 7.34 -13.72 -10.83
N ILE A 237 6.04 -13.49 -10.63
CA ILE A 237 5.19 -12.86 -11.64
C ILE A 237 5.54 -11.37 -11.72
N ASP A 238 5.73 -10.85 -12.93
CA ASP A 238 6.05 -9.45 -13.17
C ASP A 238 4.97 -8.82 -14.07
N PHE A 239 3.97 -8.21 -13.43
CA PHE A 239 2.94 -7.47 -14.14
C PHE A 239 3.42 -6.04 -14.39
N GLU A 240 3.41 -5.63 -15.65
CA GLU A 240 3.72 -4.26 -16.04
C GLU A 240 2.40 -3.46 -16.11
N THR A 241 1.97 -2.91 -14.99
CA THR A 241 0.80 -2.03 -14.92
C THR A 241 1.27 -0.57 -14.83
N PRO A 242 0.92 0.30 -15.81
CA PRO A 242 1.24 1.71 -15.72
C PRO A 242 0.43 2.36 -14.59
N GLU A 243 1.07 3.17 -13.77
CA GLU A 243 0.41 4.01 -12.78
C GLU A 243 0.04 5.35 -13.42
N VAL A 244 -1.19 5.80 -13.22
CA VAL A 244 -1.63 7.12 -13.69
C VAL A 244 -1.29 8.16 -12.63
N LYS A 245 -0.52 9.18 -13.02
CA LYS A 245 -0.26 10.36 -12.16
C LYS A 245 -1.07 11.54 -12.62
N PHE A 246 -1.64 12.26 -11.66
CA PHE A 246 -2.39 13.49 -11.87
C PHE A 246 -1.53 14.69 -11.51
N ARG A 247 -1.55 15.70 -12.37
CA ARG A 247 -1.03 17.02 -12.06
C ARG A 247 -2.22 17.94 -11.80
N LEU A 248 -2.25 18.50 -10.60
CA LEU A 248 -3.32 19.39 -10.18
C LEU A 248 -2.90 20.86 -10.37
N ASP A 249 -3.84 21.69 -10.76
CA ASP A 249 -3.69 23.14 -10.81
C ASP A 249 -3.79 23.77 -9.40
N GLN A 250 -3.63 25.09 -9.30
CA GLN A 250 -3.68 25.80 -8.04
C GLN A 250 -5.07 25.77 -7.35
N THR A 251 -6.12 25.40 -8.07
CA THR A 251 -7.48 25.31 -7.55
C THR A 251 -7.87 23.87 -7.20
N GLY A 252 -6.95 22.91 -7.35
CA GLY A 252 -7.21 21.48 -7.14
C GLY A 252 -7.89 20.79 -8.32
N GLY A 253 -8.01 21.46 -9.47
CA GLY A 253 -8.49 20.87 -10.71
C GLY A 253 -7.41 20.03 -11.39
N VAL A 254 -7.81 19.04 -12.20
CA VAL A 254 -6.86 18.21 -12.95
C VAL A 254 -6.34 19.01 -14.15
N GLU A 255 -5.06 19.42 -14.08
CA GLU A 255 -4.37 20.11 -15.17
C GLU A 255 -3.99 19.12 -16.28
N SER A 256 -3.35 18.02 -15.90
CA SER A 256 -2.94 16.94 -16.80
C SER A 256 -2.91 15.60 -16.08
N MET A 257 -2.92 14.52 -16.84
CA MET A 257 -2.72 13.18 -16.37
C MET A 257 -1.88 12.39 -17.36
N GLY A 258 -1.12 11.42 -16.89
CA GLY A 258 -0.28 10.58 -17.74
C GLY A 258 0.18 9.32 -17.02
N ALA A 259 0.50 8.31 -17.80
CA ALA A 259 1.06 7.07 -17.28
C ALA A 259 2.54 7.28 -16.89
N THR A 260 2.93 6.77 -15.73
CA THR A 260 4.34 6.76 -15.31
C THR A 260 4.92 5.38 -15.59
N GLU A 261 6.02 5.35 -16.31
CA GLU A 261 6.77 4.11 -16.54
C GLU A 261 7.71 3.83 -15.36
N ARG A 262 7.69 2.58 -14.89
CA ARG A 262 8.62 2.09 -13.86
C ARG A 262 9.98 1.79 -14.49
N ASN A 263 10.99 2.60 -14.17
CA ASN A 263 12.37 2.37 -14.57
C ASN A 263 13.12 1.44 -13.61
N ASP A 264 14.37 1.08 -13.94
CA ASP A 264 15.16 0.16 -13.12
C ASP A 264 15.52 0.70 -11.73
N ALA A 265 15.48 2.03 -11.50
CA ALA A 265 15.69 2.58 -10.16
C ALA A 265 14.53 2.26 -9.22
N HIS A 266 13.28 2.24 -9.70
CA HIS A 266 12.12 1.76 -8.94
C HIS A 266 12.27 0.28 -8.58
N LYS A 267 12.64 -0.55 -9.59
CA LYS A 267 12.82 -1.99 -9.39
C LYS A 267 14.01 -2.32 -8.48
N LEU A 268 15.05 -1.49 -8.48
CA LEU A 268 16.19 -1.61 -7.57
C LEU A 268 15.76 -1.50 -6.11
N ILE A 269 15.03 -0.45 -5.76
CA ILE A 269 14.53 -0.26 -4.40
C ILE A 269 13.54 -1.35 -4.05
N GLU A 270 12.62 -1.71 -4.94
CA GLU A 270 11.68 -2.83 -4.73
C GLU A 270 12.40 -4.13 -4.37
N GLU A 271 13.46 -4.53 -5.11
CA GLU A 271 14.19 -5.77 -4.81
C GLU A 271 14.94 -5.68 -3.47
N CYS A 272 15.52 -4.52 -3.11
CA CYS A 272 16.13 -4.32 -1.80
C CYS A 272 15.09 -4.48 -0.68
N MET A 273 13.89 -3.91 -0.84
CA MET A 273 12.80 -3.99 0.12
C MET A 273 12.24 -5.41 0.21
N ILE A 274 12.04 -6.09 -0.92
CA ILE A 274 11.62 -7.50 -0.94
C ILE A 274 12.63 -8.38 -0.19
N ALA A 275 13.93 -8.20 -0.42
CA ALA A 275 14.96 -8.97 0.26
C ALA A 275 14.90 -8.75 1.78
N ALA A 276 14.78 -7.52 2.26
CA ALA A 276 14.67 -7.20 3.69
C ALA A 276 13.39 -7.78 4.31
N ASN A 277 12.25 -7.66 3.62
CA ASN A 277 10.96 -8.21 4.02
C ASN A 277 10.99 -9.74 4.18
N VAL A 278 11.63 -10.45 3.23
CA VAL A 278 11.84 -11.91 3.32
C VAL A 278 12.70 -12.26 4.54
N GLN A 279 13.80 -11.53 4.76
CA GLN A 279 14.68 -11.81 5.89
C GLN A 279 14.00 -11.52 7.24
N ALA A 280 13.15 -10.51 7.33
CA ALA A 280 12.34 -10.24 8.53
C ALA A 280 11.37 -11.39 8.81
N ALA A 281 10.65 -11.88 7.79
CA ALA A 281 9.75 -13.03 7.92
C ALA A 281 10.49 -14.28 8.42
N LEU A 282 11.58 -14.68 7.76
CA LEU A 282 12.39 -15.85 8.12
C LEU A 282 13.03 -15.71 9.53
N PHE A 283 13.42 -14.50 9.91
CA PHE A 283 13.99 -14.22 11.22
C PHE A 283 12.97 -14.45 12.34
N LEU A 284 11.72 -13.98 12.18
CA LEU A 284 10.65 -14.13 13.16
C LEU A 284 10.11 -15.56 13.22
N GLU A 285 9.91 -16.20 12.07
CA GLU A 285 9.47 -17.60 11.97
C GLU A 285 10.45 -18.54 12.69
N LYS A 286 11.76 -18.40 12.41
CA LYS A 286 12.81 -19.18 13.07
C LYS A 286 12.80 -19.02 14.59
N ARG A 287 12.43 -17.85 15.11
CA ARG A 287 12.38 -17.54 16.55
C ARG A 287 11.01 -17.81 17.17
N LYS A 288 10.02 -18.15 16.36
CA LYS A 288 8.63 -18.41 16.80
C LYS A 288 8.03 -17.23 17.57
N ILE A 289 8.36 -16.00 17.17
CA ILE A 289 7.74 -14.79 17.70
C ILE A 289 6.46 -14.53 16.94
N PRO A 290 5.31 -14.31 17.61
CA PRO A 290 4.08 -13.89 16.95
C PRO A 290 4.29 -12.62 16.13
N ALA A 291 3.89 -12.64 14.86
CA ALA A 291 4.05 -11.53 13.92
C ALA A 291 2.98 -11.58 12.83
N LEU A 292 2.86 -10.51 12.05
CA LEU A 292 2.03 -10.51 10.85
C LEU A 292 2.88 -10.82 9.62
N PHE A 293 2.41 -11.80 8.85
CA PHE A 293 2.95 -12.13 7.53
C PHE A 293 2.05 -11.53 6.45
N ARG A 294 2.63 -11.15 5.31
CA ARG A 294 1.90 -10.75 4.11
C ARG A 294 1.70 -11.99 3.23
N ALA A 295 0.58 -12.64 3.40
CA ALA A 295 0.24 -13.86 2.68
C ALA A 295 -0.42 -13.53 1.34
N HIS A 296 0.01 -14.22 0.28
CA HIS A 296 -0.64 -14.20 -1.02
C HIS A 296 -0.80 -15.65 -1.49
N GLU A 297 -2.03 -16.14 -1.42
CA GLU A 297 -2.36 -17.53 -1.76
C GLU A 297 -2.47 -17.73 -3.29
N PRO A 298 -2.36 -18.97 -3.79
CA PRO A 298 -2.64 -19.27 -5.18
C PRO A 298 -4.04 -18.78 -5.61
N PRO A 299 -4.28 -18.65 -6.93
CA PRO A 299 -5.61 -18.28 -7.43
C PRO A 299 -6.72 -19.21 -6.94
N PRO A 300 -7.92 -18.69 -6.63
CA PRO A 300 -9.07 -19.53 -6.34
C PRO A 300 -9.40 -20.45 -7.52
N ALA A 301 -9.79 -21.71 -7.25
CA ALA A 301 -10.02 -22.72 -8.28
C ALA A 301 -10.99 -22.25 -9.38
N GLU A 302 -12.12 -21.65 -9.01
CA GLU A 302 -13.11 -21.12 -9.95
C GLU A 302 -12.52 -20.06 -10.91
N LYS A 303 -11.80 -19.07 -10.37
CA LYS A 303 -11.15 -18.05 -11.19
C LYS A 303 -10.06 -18.62 -12.08
N TYR A 304 -9.37 -19.66 -11.60
CA TYR A 304 -8.31 -20.30 -12.35
C TYR A 304 -8.86 -21.15 -13.51
N GLU A 305 -9.98 -21.84 -13.33
CA GLU A 305 -10.68 -22.57 -14.39
C GLU A 305 -11.16 -21.60 -15.49
N ASP A 306 -11.76 -20.48 -15.10
CA ASP A 306 -12.14 -19.41 -16.04
C ASP A 306 -10.94 -18.89 -16.83
N LEU A 307 -9.79 -18.65 -16.14
CA LEU A 307 -8.54 -18.26 -16.77
C LEU A 307 -8.06 -19.32 -17.78
N GLN A 308 -8.05 -20.60 -17.41
CA GLN A 308 -7.65 -21.67 -18.32
C GLN A 308 -8.53 -21.73 -19.56
N GLN A 309 -9.84 -21.55 -19.40
CA GLN A 309 -10.77 -21.52 -20.53
C GLN A 309 -10.47 -20.34 -21.45
N PHE A 310 -10.26 -19.15 -20.88
CA PHE A 310 -9.91 -17.96 -21.63
C PHE A 310 -8.59 -18.14 -22.41
N LEU A 311 -7.53 -18.64 -21.77
CA LEU A 311 -6.22 -18.83 -22.39
C LEU A 311 -6.25 -19.83 -23.58
N ARG A 312 -7.14 -20.84 -23.56
CA ARG A 312 -7.31 -21.79 -24.67
C ARG A 312 -7.74 -21.12 -25.98
N GLU A 313 -8.51 -20.01 -25.91
CA GLU A 313 -8.89 -19.22 -27.10
C GLU A 313 -7.65 -18.67 -27.83
N PHE A 314 -6.58 -18.35 -27.07
CA PHE A 314 -5.29 -17.84 -27.56
C PHE A 314 -4.26 -18.94 -27.78
N LYS A 315 -4.66 -20.24 -27.74
CA LYS A 315 -3.80 -21.41 -27.86
C LYS A 315 -2.69 -21.48 -26.78
N LEU A 316 -2.97 -20.89 -25.62
CA LEU A 316 -2.13 -20.96 -24.43
C LEU A 316 -2.68 -22.04 -23.48
N ARG A 317 -1.78 -22.66 -22.72
CA ARG A 317 -2.15 -23.70 -21.75
C ARG A 317 -1.41 -23.46 -20.44
N MET A 318 -2.07 -23.77 -19.34
CA MET A 318 -1.51 -23.78 -17.99
C MET A 318 -1.79 -25.13 -17.33
N PRO A 319 -0.99 -25.54 -16.32
CA PRO A 319 -1.19 -26.78 -15.55
C PRO A 319 -2.56 -26.82 -14.83
N PRO A 320 -2.95 -27.96 -14.24
CA PRO A 320 -4.06 -28.03 -13.30
C PRO A 320 -3.86 -27.09 -12.09
N VAL A 321 -4.97 -26.71 -11.40
CA VAL A 321 -4.96 -25.72 -10.32
C VAL A 321 -4.09 -26.11 -9.13
N ASP A 322 -3.99 -27.39 -8.82
CA ASP A 322 -3.20 -27.99 -7.75
C ASP A 322 -1.69 -28.10 -8.07
N GLU A 323 -1.33 -27.95 -9.34
CA GLU A 323 0.07 -28.00 -9.81
C GLU A 323 0.61 -26.63 -10.23
N VAL A 324 -0.25 -25.60 -10.30
CA VAL A 324 0.14 -24.29 -10.83
C VAL A 324 1.14 -23.58 -9.94
N THR A 325 2.15 -23.02 -10.57
CA THR A 325 3.21 -22.23 -9.94
C THR A 325 3.22 -20.78 -10.45
N PRO A 326 3.82 -19.82 -9.73
CA PRO A 326 4.01 -18.47 -10.24
C PRO A 326 4.80 -18.44 -11.57
N GLY A 327 5.73 -19.37 -11.75
CA GLY A 327 6.51 -19.52 -12.98
C GLY A 327 5.65 -19.76 -14.22
N ASP A 328 4.52 -20.46 -14.09
CA ASP A 328 3.60 -20.71 -15.20
C ASP A 328 2.94 -19.41 -15.69
N PHE A 329 2.59 -18.51 -14.77
CA PHE A 329 2.11 -17.17 -15.11
C PHE A 329 3.17 -16.35 -15.82
N SER A 330 4.40 -16.37 -15.31
CA SER A 330 5.54 -15.67 -15.90
C SER A 330 5.86 -16.19 -17.30
N GLU A 331 5.71 -17.50 -17.52
CA GLU A 331 5.91 -18.11 -18.84
C GLU A 331 4.84 -17.67 -19.84
N VAL A 332 3.55 -17.61 -19.42
CA VAL A 332 2.48 -17.06 -20.27
C VAL A 332 2.76 -15.62 -20.63
N LEU A 333 3.14 -14.77 -19.66
CA LEU A 333 3.49 -13.36 -19.91
C LEU A 333 4.66 -13.26 -20.92
N ARG A 334 5.65 -14.12 -20.81
CA ARG A 334 6.79 -14.19 -21.75
C ARG A 334 6.34 -14.60 -23.16
N MET A 335 5.45 -15.59 -23.28
CA MET A 335 4.91 -16.07 -24.57
C MET A 335 4.08 -15.02 -25.29
N VAL A 336 3.45 -14.12 -24.58
CA VAL A 336 2.58 -13.08 -25.15
C VAL A 336 3.27 -11.72 -25.31
N LYS A 337 4.53 -11.57 -24.92
CA LYS A 337 5.26 -10.31 -24.87
C LYS A 337 5.11 -9.45 -26.14
N ASP A 338 5.21 -10.10 -27.30
CA ASP A 338 5.17 -9.42 -28.61
C ASP A 338 3.84 -9.63 -29.34
N ARG A 339 2.78 -10.08 -28.63
CA ARG A 339 1.46 -10.28 -29.21
C ARG A 339 0.58 -9.05 -29.01
N PRO A 340 -0.33 -8.74 -29.93
CA PRO A 340 -1.27 -7.65 -29.76
C PRO A 340 -2.20 -7.84 -28.54
N GLU A 341 -2.46 -9.10 -28.15
CA GLU A 341 -3.31 -9.43 -27.00
C GLU A 341 -2.59 -9.38 -25.65
N ARG A 342 -1.32 -8.93 -25.59
CA ARG A 342 -0.49 -8.93 -24.38
C ARG A 342 -1.19 -8.27 -23.19
N GLU A 343 -1.65 -7.02 -23.35
CA GLU A 343 -2.27 -6.27 -22.26
C GLU A 343 -3.55 -6.94 -21.76
N LEU A 344 -4.36 -7.44 -22.70
CA LEU A 344 -5.57 -8.18 -22.38
C LEU A 344 -5.27 -9.42 -21.53
N ILE A 345 -4.33 -10.27 -22.00
CA ILE A 345 -3.96 -11.51 -21.30
C ILE A 345 -3.37 -11.18 -19.93
N GLN A 346 -2.51 -10.17 -19.84
CA GLN A 346 -1.94 -9.68 -18.59
C GLN A 346 -3.03 -9.26 -17.59
N ASN A 347 -4.04 -8.51 -18.03
CA ASN A 347 -5.15 -8.07 -17.19
C ASN A 347 -6.00 -9.25 -16.69
N VAL A 348 -6.25 -10.26 -17.52
CA VAL A 348 -7.01 -11.45 -17.11
C VAL A 348 -6.18 -12.30 -16.14
N LEU A 349 -4.88 -12.47 -16.37
CA LEU A 349 -3.96 -13.13 -15.44
C LEU A 349 -3.94 -12.43 -14.08
N LEU A 350 -3.88 -11.09 -14.05
CA LEU A 350 -3.90 -10.30 -12.83
C LEU A 350 -5.22 -10.47 -12.06
N ARG A 351 -6.36 -10.38 -12.74
CA ARG A 351 -7.70 -10.52 -12.13
C ARG A 351 -7.99 -11.93 -11.60
N SER A 352 -7.29 -12.93 -12.10
CA SER A 352 -7.42 -14.32 -11.60
C SER A 352 -6.74 -14.52 -10.25
N GLN A 353 -5.82 -13.63 -9.85
CA GLN A 353 -5.07 -13.78 -8.60
C GLN A 353 -5.95 -13.65 -7.36
N SER A 354 -5.52 -14.27 -6.27
CA SER A 354 -6.00 -13.96 -4.93
C SER A 354 -5.54 -12.57 -4.50
N MET A 355 -6.24 -11.97 -3.56
CA MET A 355 -5.76 -10.75 -2.92
C MET A 355 -4.79 -11.11 -1.79
N ALA A 356 -3.67 -10.38 -1.69
CA ALA A 356 -2.79 -10.51 -0.55
C ALA A 356 -3.48 -9.97 0.71
N ALA A 357 -3.20 -10.58 1.88
CA ALA A 357 -3.75 -10.18 3.16
C ALA A 357 -2.74 -10.38 4.28
N TYR A 358 -2.90 -9.65 5.39
CA TYR A 358 -2.14 -9.91 6.60
C TYR A 358 -2.69 -11.13 7.32
N GLN A 359 -1.80 -12.01 7.77
CA GLN A 359 -2.14 -13.25 8.50
C GLN A 359 -1.11 -13.51 9.61
N PRO A 360 -1.51 -14.14 10.73
CA PRO A 360 -0.57 -14.52 11.79
C PRO A 360 0.32 -15.72 11.40
N ASP A 361 -0.12 -16.50 10.42
CA ASP A 361 0.61 -17.66 9.92
C ASP A 361 1.30 -17.34 8.59
N ASN A 362 2.53 -17.84 8.42
CA ASN A 362 3.23 -17.75 7.16
C ASN A 362 2.60 -18.70 6.12
N ARG A 363 2.00 -18.14 5.08
CA ARG A 363 1.43 -18.86 3.92
C ARG A 363 2.27 -18.67 2.65
N GLY A 364 3.40 -17.98 2.76
CA GLY A 364 4.18 -17.55 1.61
C GLY A 364 3.52 -16.45 0.79
N HIS A 365 4.14 -16.12 -0.33
CA HIS A 365 3.63 -15.11 -1.26
C HIS A 365 3.69 -15.62 -2.69
N PHE A 366 2.57 -16.13 -3.21
CA PHE A 366 2.49 -16.77 -4.51
C PHE A 366 3.02 -15.86 -5.63
N GLY A 367 2.49 -14.64 -5.80
CA GLY A 367 2.88 -13.75 -6.90
C GLY A 367 4.37 -13.41 -6.93
N LEU A 368 5.03 -13.32 -5.76
CA LEU A 368 6.47 -13.09 -5.65
C LEU A 368 7.30 -14.40 -5.67
N SER A 369 6.64 -15.55 -5.70
CA SER A 369 7.29 -16.87 -5.60
C SER A 369 8.20 -16.99 -4.37
N LEU A 370 7.68 -16.58 -3.19
CA LEU A 370 8.41 -16.55 -1.92
C LEU A 370 7.76 -17.47 -0.89
N GLN A 371 8.61 -18.21 -0.15
CA GLN A 371 8.15 -19.11 0.91
C GLN A 371 7.76 -18.38 2.20
N ALA A 372 8.30 -17.20 2.45
CA ALA A 372 7.98 -16.36 3.60
C ALA A 372 8.07 -14.88 3.21
N TYR A 373 7.10 -14.10 3.66
CA TYR A 373 7.08 -12.67 3.39
C TYR A 373 6.35 -11.92 4.52
N ALA A 374 6.95 -10.83 4.99
CA ALA A 374 6.35 -9.92 5.96
C ALA A 374 6.70 -8.49 5.58
N HIS A 375 5.82 -7.56 5.83
CA HIS A 375 6.11 -6.15 5.64
C HIS A 375 6.96 -5.64 6.81
N PHE A 376 8.13 -5.07 6.50
CA PHE A 376 9.11 -4.55 7.46
C PHE A 376 9.58 -3.15 7.10
N THR A 377 9.49 -2.77 5.82
CA THR A 377 10.25 -1.66 5.24
C THR A 377 9.53 -0.31 5.22
N SER A 378 8.29 -0.21 5.74
CA SER A 378 7.54 1.05 5.73
C SER A 378 6.74 1.30 7.01
N PRO A 379 7.38 1.37 8.21
CA PRO A 379 6.68 1.53 9.49
C PRO A 379 6.10 2.93 9.71
N ILE A 380 6.51 3.94 8.95
CA ILE A 380 5.91 5.30 9.02
C ILE A 380 4.47 5.28 8.52
N ARG A 381 4.19 4.45 7.51
CA ARG A 381 2.91 4.44 6.80
C ARG A 381 2.12 3.13 6.86
N ARG A 382 2.66 2.07 7.50
CA ARG A 382 1.97 0.79 7.68
C ARG A 382 2.16 0.24 9.09
N TYR A 383 1.06 0.05 9.82
CA TYR A 383 1.08 -0.51 11.18
C TYR A 383 1.62 -1.95 11.26
N PRO A 384 1.35 -2.86 10.30
CA PRO A 384 1.97 -4.18 10.30
C PRO A 384 3.50 -4.16 10.33
N ASP A 385 4.14 -3.21 9.64
CA ASP A 385 5.60 -3.03 9.66
C ASP A 385 6.08 -2.62 11.05
N LEU A 386 5.35 -1.73 11.72
CA LEU A 386 5.63 -1.34 13.11
C LEU A 386 5.55 -2.55 14.06
N LEU A 387 4.56 -3.43 13.88
CA LEU A 387 4.45 -4.68 14.66
C LEU A 387 5.63 -5.61 14.38
N VAL A 388 6.07 -5.74 13.14
CA VAL A 388 7.26 -6.54 12.76
C VAL A 388 8.53 -5.96 13.38
N HIS A 389 8.71 -4.63 13.41
CA HIS A 389 9.83 -3.98 14.10
C HIS A 389 9.83 -4.31 15.60
N ARG A 390 8.70 -4.22 16.28
CA ARG A 390 8.55 -4.59 17.69
C ARG A 390 8.90 -6.05 17.94
N ALA A 391 8.44 -6.95 17.07
CA ALA A 391 8.73 -8.38 17.15
C ALA A 391 10.23 -8.68 16.96
N ILE A 392 10.88 -8.03 15.99
CA ILE A 392 12.33 -8.16 15.77
C ILE A 392 13.11 -7.65 16.96
N ARG A 393 12.80 -6.46 17.49
CA ARG A 393 13.46 -5.89 18.67
C ARG A 393 13.32 -6.79 19.88
N TYR A 394 12.12 -7.34 20.13
CA TYR A 394 11.91 -8.31 21.18
C TYR A 394 12.78 -9.56 20.99
N ALA A 395 12.81 -10.11 19.76
CA ALA A 395 13.61 -11.29 19.43
C ALA A 395 15.12 -11.09 19.61
N LEU A 396 15.62 -9.86 19.50
CA LEU A 396 17.03 -9.51 19.75
C LEU A 396 17.40 -9.53 21.24
N THR A 397 16.42 -9.42 22.16
CA THR A 397 16.67 -9.43 23.62
C THR A 397 16.87 -10.82 24.21
N SER A 398 16.83 -11.89 23.41
CA SER A 398 16.95 -13.29 23.84
C SER A 398 15.94 -13.75 24.91
N ARG A 399 14.78 -13.07 25.00
CA ARG A 399 13.68 -13.47 25.88
C ARG A 399 12.88 -14.62 25.24
N LYS A 400 12.08 -15.31 26.09
CA LYS A 400 11.24 -16.42 25.62
C LYS A 400 10.11 -15.89 24.72
N PRO A 401 9.74 -16.59 23.64
CA PRO A 401 8.62 -16.18 22.78
C PRO A 401 7.28 -16.04 23.53
N THR A 402 7.09 -16.83 24.61
CA THR A 402 5.90 -16.80 25.49
C THR A 402 5.72 -15.51 26.26
N ASP A 403 6.79 -14.73 26.43
CA ASP A 403 6.80 -13.49 27.21
C ASP A 403 6.63 -12.24 26.33
N TYR A 404 6.36 -12.44 25.03
CA TYR A 404 6.10 -11.35 24.09
C TYR A 404 4.75 -10.70 24.38
N SER A 405 4.68 -9.38 24.21
CA SER A 405 3.52 -8.56 24.58
C SER A 405 2.23 -8.91 23.82
N TYR A 406 2.34 -9.53 22.67
CA TYR A 406 1.19 -9.89 21.84
C TYR A 406 1.01 -11.40 21.75
N THR A 407 -0.22 -11.84 21.97
CA THR A 407 -0.61 -13.25 21.81
C THR A 407 -0.92 -13.58 20.34
N PRO A 408 -0.91 -14.86 19.93
CA PRO A 408 -1.36 -15.25 18.59
C PRO A 408 -2.81 -14.83 18.27
N ALA A 409 -3.71 -14.80 19.28
CA ALA A 409 -5.09 -14.38 19.10
C ALA A 409 -5.19 -12.87 18.81
N GLU A 410 -4.42 -12.04 19.52
CA GLU A 410 -4.35 -10.60 19.25
C GLU A 410 -3.76 -10.34 17.86
N MET A 411 -2.69 -11.08 17.47
CA MET A 411 -2.14 -10.98 16.11
C MET A 411 -3.18 -11.33 15.03
N ALA A 412 -4.02 -12.34 15.26
CA ALA A 412 -5.08 -12.69 14.32
C ALA A 412 -6.12 -11.57 14.19
N ALA A 413 -6.52 -10.93 15.29
CA ALA A 413 -7.43 -9.78 15.26
C ALA A 413 -6.80 -8.57 14.54
N MET A 414 -5.53 -8.28 14.84
CA MET A 414 -4.77 -7.20 14.17
C MET A 414 -4.60 -7.46 12.67
N ALA A 415 -4.40 -8.71 12.25
CA ALA A 415 -4.31 -9.09 10.84
C ALA A 415 -5.59 -8.74 10.07
N VAL A 416 -6.75 -9.08 10.65
CA VAL A 416 -8.06 -8.76 10.06
C VAL A 416 -8.27 -7.25 10.00
N HIS A 417 -8.00 -6.55 11.09
CA HIS A 417 -8.15 -5.09 11.17
C HIS A 417 -7.26 -4.37 10.15
N CYS A 418 -5.97 -4.66 10.12
CA CYS A 418 -5.04 -4.04 9.17
C CYS A 418 -5.43 -4.32 7.70
N SER A 419 -5.86 -5.55 7.38
CA SER A 419 -6.31 -5.89 6.03
C SER A 419 -7.60 -5.15 5.63
N GLN A 420 -8.52 -4.92 6.58
CA GLN A 420 -9.73 -4.14 6.34
C GLN A 420 -9.42 -2.66 6.11
N ARG A 421 -8.52 -2.08 6.93
CA ARG A 421 -8.11 -0.68 6.80
C ARG A 421 -7.34 -0.42 5.50
N GLU A 422 -6.48 -1.33 5.11
CA GLU A 422 -5.78 -1.29 3.81
C GLU A 422 -6.78 -1.26 2.65
N ARG A 423 -7.77 -2.17 2.62
CA ARG A 423 -8.81 -2.18 1.57
C ARG A 423 -9.61 -0.88 1.55
N ARG A 424 -9.97 -0.35 2.73
CA ARG A 424 -10.68 0.93 2.85
C ARG A 424 -9.86 2.07 2.22
N ALA A 425 -8.55 2.12 2.50
CA ALA A 425 -7.65 3.11 1.92
C ALA A 425 -7.57 2.98 0.39
N GLU A 426 -7.35 1.75 -0.13
CA GLU A 426 -7.31 1.46 -1.57
C GLU A 426 -8.64 1.82 -2.28
N GLU A 427 -9.78 1.57 -1.63
CA GLU A 427 -11.10 1.93 -2.18
C GLU A 427 -11.28 3.44 -2.24
N ALA A 428 -10.82 4.17 -1.22
CA ALA A 428 -10.88 5.63 -1.19
C ALA A 428 -9.95 6.26 -2.24
N GLU A 429 -8.72 5.77 -2.37
CA GLU A 429 -7.76 6.20 -3.38
C GLU A 429 -8.32 5.98 -4.78
N ARG A 430 -8.87 4.80 -5.05
CA ARG A 430 -9.52 4.49 -6.34
C ARG A 430 -10.74 5.36 -6.62
N ASP A 431 -11.57 5.67 -5.61
CA ASP A 431 -12.72 6.57 -5.77
C ASP A 431 -12.27 7.96 -6.23
N VAL A 432 -11.21 8.51 -5.65
CA VAL A 432 -10.63 9.79 -6.03
C VAL A 432 -10.05 9.74 -7.44
N ASP A 433 -9.29 8.70 -7.75
CA ASP A 433 -8.68 8.52 -9.08
C ASP A 433 -9.74 8.45 -10.18
N GLU A 434 -10.81 7.66 -9.98
CA GLU A 434 -11.91 7.55 -10.92
C GLU A 434 -12.61 8.89 -11.15
N ARG A 435 -12.82 9.67 -10.09
CA ARG A 435 -13.43 11.02 -10.19
C ARG A 435 -12.50 12.01 -10.90
N PHE A 436 -11.21 11.96 -10.63
CA PHE A 436 -10.25 12.83 -11.34
C PHE A 436 -10.15 12.48 -12.81
N LYS A 437 -10.25 11.19 -13.17
CA LYS A 437 -10.39 10.77 -14.58
C LYS A 437 -11.67 11.34 -15.21
N CYS A 438 -12.80 11.32 -14.50
CA CYS A 438 -14.03 11.95 -14.98
C CYS A 438 -13.86 13.46 -15.15
N ALA A 439 -13.27 14.17 -14.17
CA ALA A 439 -13.04 15.60 -14.24
C ALA A 439 -12.14 16.01 -15.42
N TRP A 440 -11.14 15.19 -15.73
CA TRP A 440 -10.30 15.40 -16.90
C TRP A 440 -11.08 15.18 -18.20
N MET A 441 -11.89 14.10 -18.25
CA MET A 441 -12.69 13.75 -19.42
C MET A 441 -13.84 14.74 -19.70
N GLU A 442 -14.36 15.44 -18.69
CA GLU A 442 -15.35 16.52 -18.90
C GLU A 442 -14.83 17.60 -19.85
N LYS A 443 -13.54 17.90 -19.81
CA LYS A 443 -12.88 18.86 -20.70
C LYS A 443 -12.73 18.35 -22.14
N HIS A 444 -12.96 17.06 -22.36
CA HIS A 444 -12.75 16.36 -23.63
C HIS A 444 -14.06 15.83 -24.25
N ILE A 445 -15.21 16.27 -23.76
CA ILE A 445 -16.51 15.89 -24.35
C ILE A 445 -16.56 16.32 -25.83
N GLY A 446 -16.92 15.37 -26.69
CA GLY A 446 -16.94 15.55 -28.15
C GLY A 446 -15.63 15.18 -28.86
N SER A 447 -14.53 15.02 -28.12
CA SER A 447 -13.24 14.58 -28.69
C SER A 447 -13.23 13.08 -28.99
N GLU A 448 -12.42 12.69 -29.96
CA GLU A 448 -12.23 11.28 -30.35
C GLU A 448 -10.89 10.75 -29.89
N PHE A 449 -10.89 9.50 -29.44
CA PHE A 449 -9.69 8.80 -28.96
C PHE A 449 -9.64 7.38 -29.52
N ASP A 450 -8.43 6.85 -29.61
CA ASP A 450 -8.19 5.44 -29.84
C ASP A 450 -8.12 4.69 -28.50
N GLY A 451 -8.58 3.45 -28.49
CA GLY A 451 -8.56 2.64 -27.28
C GLY A 451 -8.81 1.17 -27.57
N VAL A 452 -8.70 0.37 -26.50
CA VAL A 452 -8.84 -1.10 -26.54
C VAL A 452 -10.04 -1.53 -25.70
N VAL A 453 -10.78 -2.54 -26.19
CA VAL A 453 -11.88 -3.16 -25.45
C VAL A 453 -11.32 -4.00 -24.32
N THR A 454 -11.50 -3.56 -23.06
CA THR A 454 -11.05 -4.22 -21.84
C THR A 454 -12.14 -5.00 -21.11
N GLY A 455 -13.40 -4.85 -21.56
CA GLY A 455 -14.53 -5.57 -20.99
C GLY A 455 -15.66 -5.70 -22.00
N VAL A 456 -16.31 -6.88 -22.05
CA VAL A 456 -17.49 -7.13 -22.85
C VAL A 456 -18.60 -7.66 -21.96
N THR A 457 -19.76 -7.00 -21.99
CA THR A 457 -20.93 -7.31 -21.19
C THR A 457 -22.18 -7.36 -22.05
N SER A 458 -23.29 -7.84 -21.51
CA SER A 458 -24.58 -7.84 -22.21
C SER A 458 -25.13 -6.45 -22.52
N PHE A 459 -24.66 -5.41 -21.80
CA PHE A 459 -25.11 -4.02 -21.96
C PHE A 459 -24.11 -3.11 -22.70
N GLY A 460 -22.92 -3.64 -23.08
CA GLY A 460 -21.96 -2.86 -23.84
C GLY A 460 -20.50 -3.26 -23.67
N LEU A 461 -19.62 -2.38 -24.15
CA LEU A 461 -18.17 -2.56 -24.14
C LEU A 461 -17.53 -1.58 -23.17
N PHE A 462 -16.63 -2.04 -22.33
CA PHE A 462 -15.70 -1.16 -21.63
C PHE A 462 -14.47 -0.96 -22.51
N VAL A 463 -14.13 0.30 -22.76
CA VAL A 463 -13.00 0.70 -23.59
C VAL A 463 -12.03 1.50 -22.73
N GLU A 464 -10.75 1.13 -22.75
CA GLU A 464 -9.66 1.87 -22.14
C GLU A 464 -8.89 2.63 -23.22
N LEU A 465 -8.69 3.92 -23.01
CA LEU A 465 -7.98 4.80 -23.95
C LEU A 465 -6.48 4.50 -23.96
N ASP A 466 -5.85 4.50 -25.14
CA ASP A 466 -4.45 4.08 -25.30
C ASP A 466 -3.48 4.98 -24.53
N GLU A 467 -3.64 6.30 -24.57
CA GLU A 467 -2.70 7.26 -23.98
C GLU A 467 -2.99 7.53 -22.50
N SER A 468 -4.25 7.81 -22.17
CA SER A 468 -4.64 8.27 -20.83
C SER A 468 -4.99 7.15 -19.87
N LYS A 469 -5.17 5.92 -20.37
CA LYS A 469 -5.62 4.75 -19.59
C LYS A 469 -6.97 4.99 -18.86
N VAL A 470 -7.76 5.92 -19.37
CA VAL A 470 -9.13 6.17 -18.90
C VAL A 470 -10.06 5.13 -19.49
N SER A 471 -10.86 4.51 -18.64
CA SER A 471 -11.87 3.53 -19.04
C SER A 471 -13.26 4.16 -19.08
N GLY A 472 -14.06 3.84 -20.11
CA GLY A 472 -15.44 4.27 -20.23
C GLY A 472 -16.31 3.21 -20.90
N LEU A 473 -17.62 3.43 -20.86
CA LEU A 473 -18.63 2.51 -21.40
C LEU A 473 -19.10 2.95 -22.77
N VAL A 474 -18.97 2.09 -23.78
CA VAL A 474 -19.76 2.15 -25.01
C VAL A 474 -21.00 1.30 -24.79
N HIS A 475 -22.13 1.95 -24.43
CA HIS A 475 -23.38 1.23 -24.24
C HIS A 475 -23.80 0.53 -25.55
N ILE A 476 -24.47 -0.61 -25.47
CA ILE A 476 -24.87 -1.43 -26.63
C ILE A 476 -25.68 -0.63 -27.66
N SER A 477 -26.47 0.37 -27.23
CA SER A 477 -27.21 1.29 -28.11
C SER A 477 -26.32 2.27 -28.88
N GLN A 478 -25.04 2.43 -28.49
CA GLN A 478 -24.05 3.27 -29.15
C GLN A 478 -23.13 2.47 -30.11
N LEU A 479 -23.36 1.17 -30.23
CA LEU A 479 -22.76 0.34 -31.27
C LEU A 479 -23.48 0.57 -32.60
N VAL A 480 -22.86 0.18 -33.70
CA VAL A 480 -23.45 0.33 -35.07
C VAL A 480 -24.83 -0.33 -35.12
N ASN A 481 -25.78 0.25 -35.83
CA ASN A 481 -27.20 -0.13 -35.96
C ASN A 481 -27.43 -1.63 -36.21
N ASP A 482 -27.34 -2.45 -35.17
CA ASP A 482 -27.60 -3.88 -35.18
C ASP A 482 -28.13 -4.33 -33.81
N TYR A 483 -28.69 -5.53 -33.73
CA TYR A 483 -29.02 -6.17 -32.49
C TYR A 483 -27.87 -7.10 -32.11
N TYR A 484 -27.31 -6.94 -30.87
CA TYR A 484 -26.14 -7.66 -30.43
C TYR A 484 -26.47 -8.71 -29.39
N HIS A 485 -26.04 -9.94 -29.62
CA HIS A 485 -26.11 -11.04 -28.69
C HIS A 485 -24.78 -11.17 -27.93
N PHE A 486 -24.88 -11.28 -26.61
CA PHE A 486 -23.72 -11.50 -25.74
C PHE A 486 -23.44 -12.99 -25.58
N ASP A 487 -22.24 -13.42 -25.97
CA ASP A 487 -21.69 -14.74 -25.69
C ASP A 487 -20.87 -14.67 -24.40
N ALA A 488 -21.43 -15.19 -23.31
CA ALA A 488 -20.79 -15.15 -21.98
C ALA A 488 -19.52 -16.02 -21.91
N VAL A 489 -19.46 -17.10 -22.70
CA VAL A 489 -18.30 -18.02 -22.72
C VAL A 489 -17.12 -17.38 -23.45
N ARG A 490 -17.39 -16.80 -24.62
CA ARG A 490 -16.35 -16.18 -25.44
C ARG A 490 -16.08 -14.72 -25.11
N LYS A 491 -16.84 -14.11 -24.19
CA LYS A 491 -16.75 -12.70 -23.84
C LYS A 491 -16.79 -11.80 -25.08
N LEU A 492 -17.80 -12.00 -25.96
CA LEU A 492 -17.98 -11.22 -27.17
C LEU A 492 -19.42 -10.76 -27.37
N LEU A 493 -19.61 -9.63 -28.06
CA LEU A 493 -20.86 -9.19 -28.62
C LEU A 493 -20.88 -9.52 -30.12
N LYS A 494 -21.94 -10.16 -30.60
CA LYS A 494 -22.11 -10.50 -32.03
C LYS A 494 -23.40 -9.89 -32.57
N GLY A 495 -23.26 -9.08 -33.63
CA GLY A 495 -24.38 -8.51 -34.34
C GLY A 495 -25.16 -9.57 -35.13
N GLU A 496 -26.50 -9.54 -35.02
CA GLU A 496 -27.39 -10.51 -35.63
C GLU A 496 -27.43 -10.34 -37.16
N ARG A 497 -27.55 -9.09 -37.64
CA ARG A 497 -27.70 -8.79 -39.04
C ARG A 497 -26.36 -8.63 -39.76
N THR A 498 -25.44 -7.88 -39.16
CA THR A 498 -24.16 -7.54 -39.78
C THR A 498 -23.09 -8.61 -39.55
N GLY A 499 -23.27 -9.46 -38.55
CA GLY A 499 -22.25 -10.41 -38.11
C GLY A 499 -21.03 -9.74 -37.45
N ALA A 500 -21.07 -8.42 -37.23
CA ALA A 500 -20.00 -7.68 -36.57
C ALA A 500 -19.75 -8.26 -35.17
N GLN A 501 -18.50 -8.40 -34.82
CA GLN A 501 -18.10 -8.97 -33.52
C GLN A 501 -17.21 -7.98 -32.81
N PHE A 502 -17.46 -7.83 -31.51
CA PHE A 502 -16.59 -7.07 -30.59
C PHE A 502 -16.09 -8.01 -29.48
N ARG A 503 -14.80 -8.09 -29.34
CA ARG A 503 -14.11 -8.97 -28.40
C ARG A 503 -13.22 -8.18 -27.46
N LEU A 504 -12.83 -8.82 -26.39
CA LEU A 504 -11.73 -8.32 -25.58
C LEU A 504 -10.47 -8.15 -26.46
N GLY A 505 -9.77 -7.01 -26.30
CA GLY A 505 -8.56 -6.69 -27.05
C GLY A 505 -8.79 -6.04 -28.42
N ASP A 506 -10.04 -5.87 -28.88
CA ASP A 506 -10.30 -5.16 -30.13
C ASP A 506 -9.95 -3.67 -30.00
N HIS A 507 -9.19 -3.14 -30.97
CA HIS A 507 -8.93 -1.73 -31.07
C HIS A 507 -10.11 -1.00 -31.70
N VAL A 508 -10.53 0.09 -31.07
CA VAL A 508 -11.68 0.88 -31.46
C VAL A 508 -11.37 2.38 -31.39
N ARG A 509 -12.04 3.15 -32.25
CA ARG A 509 -12.06 4.59 -32.12
C ARG A 509 -13.38 5.02 -31.52
N ILE A 510 -13.32 5.79 -30.45
CA ILE A 510 -14.48 6.25 -29.71
C ILE A 510 -14.54 7.76 -29.66
N GLN A 511 -15.75 8.28 -29.40
CA GLN A 511 -15.98 9.68 -29.07
C GLN A 511 -16.54 9.78 -27.65
N VAL A 512 -16.07 10.73 -26.88
CA VAL A 512 -16.57 11.02 -25.53
C VAL A 512 -17.94 11.68 -25.64
N LEU A 513 -18.97 11.05 -25.08
CA LEU A 513 -20.33 11.59 -25.04
C LEU A 513 -20.61 12.35 -23.74
N ARG A 514 -20.22 11.78 -22.65
CA ARG A 514 -20.48 12.29 -21.31
C ARG A 514 -19.38 11.83 -20.35
N ALA A 515 -19.04 12.71 -19.42
CA ALA A 515 -18.32 12.36 -18.21
C ALA A 515 -19.08 12.95 -17.01
N SER A 516 -19.15 12.21 -15.91
CA SER A 516 -19.87 12.63 -14.70
C SER A 516 -19.00 12.38 -13.49
N LEU A 517 -18.55 13.46 -12.89
CA LEU A 517 -17.78 13.44 -11.65
C LEU A 517 -18.60 12.83 -10.48
N GLU A 518 -19.91 13.08 -10.47
CA GLU A 518 -20.81 12.59 -9.44
C GLU A 518 -21.02 11.08 -9.53
N ASP A 519 -21.35 10.59 -10.74
CA ASP A 519 -21.66 9.17 -10.99
C ASP A 519 -20.41 8.30 -11.17
N ARG A 520 -19.22 8.89 -11.33
CA ARG A 520 -17.97 8.21 -11.72
C ARG A 520 -18.14 7.42 -13.01
N LYS A 521 -18.81 8.02 -14.00
CA LYS A 521 -19.13 7.38 -15.27
C LYS A 521 -18.63 8.20 -16.43
N ILE A 522 -18.08 7.50 -17.40
CA ILE A 522 -17.67 8.06 -18.68
C ILE A 522 -18.36 7.23 -19.77
N ASP A 523 -19.18 7.91 -20.57
CA ASP A 523 -19.90 7.29 -21.66
C ASP A 523 -19.24 7.65 -23.00
N PHE A 524 -19.00 6.61 -23.78
CA PHE A 524 -18.41 6.70 -25.11
C PHE A 524 -19.40 6.30 -26.19
N ARG A 525 -19.17 6.78 -27.41
CA ARG A 525 -19.80 6.31 -28.63
C ARG A 525 -18.77 5.69 -29.55
N LEU A 526 -19.05 4.55 -30.13
CA LEU A 526 -18.23 3.95 -31.17
C LEU A 526 -18.26 4.79 -32.43
N VAL A 527 -17.10 5.25 -32.91
CA VAL A 527 -16.93 5.95 -34.19
C VAL A 527 -16.63 4.94 -35.29
N SER A 528 -15.65 4.06 -35.07
CA SER A 528 -15.33 2.99 -36.02
C SER A 528 -14.64 1.81 -35.30
N PRO A 529 -14.93 0.56 -35.67
CA PRO A 529 -14.08 -0.56 -35.31
C PRO A 529 -12.80 -0.48 -36.15
N ARG A 530 -11.63 -0.53 -35.50
CA ARG A 530 -10.36 -0.73 -36.21
C ARG A 530 -10.15 -2.24 -36.41
N THR A 531 -10.17 -2.70 -37.66
CA THR A 531 -10.06 -4.11 -38.04
C THR A 531 -8.63 -4.66 -38.06
N SER A 532 -7.62 -3.86 -37.72
CA SER A 532 -6.24 -4.33 -37.55
C SER A 532 -5.47 -3.40 -36.63
N ALA A 533 -4.66 -3.96 -35.71
CA ALA A 533 -3.62 -3.20 -35.07
C ALA A 533 -2.78 -2.49 -36.15
N PRO A 534 -2.38 -1.21 -35.97
CA PRO A 534 -1.41 -0.63 -36.87
C PRO A 534 -0.19 -1.54 -36.87
N ALA A 535 0.24 -1.94 -38.08
CA ALA A 535 1.54 -2.60 -38.20
C ALA A 535 2.56 -1.71 -37.49
N PRO A 536 3.49 -2.26 -36.70
CA PRO A 536 4.53 -1.47 -36.07
C PRO A 536 5.28 -0.75 -37.19
N THR A 537 4.97 0.52 -37.38
CA THR A 537 5.77 1.39 -38.24
C THR A 537 7.10 1.52 -37.52
N GLY A 538 8.07 0.74 -38.00
CA GLY A 538 9.45 0.84 -37.60
C GLY A 538 9.88 2.30 -37.66
N SER A 539 10.62 2.73 -36.64
CA SER A 539 11.08 4.09 -36.35
C SER A 539 10.04 5.00 -35.67
N GLY A 540 9.50 4.60 -34.54
CA GLY A 540 9.06 5.53 -33.53
C GLY A 540 10.29 6.22 -32.95
N LYS A 541 10.58 7.45 -33.39
CA LYS A 541 11.44 8.34 -32.63
C LYS A 541 10.82 8.41 -31.24
N ALA A 542 11.56 7.96 -30.23
CA ALA A 542 11.24 8.23 -28.85
C ALA A 542 10.84 9.72 -28.75
N TYR A 543 9.65 9.99 -28.21
CA TYR A 543 9.22 11.34 -27.98
C TYR A 543 10.19 11.90 -26.93
N ASP A 544 11.02 12.83 -27.40
CA ASP A 544 12.08 13.45 -26.61
C ASP A 544 11.42 14.42 -25.61
N TYR A 545 11.15 13.95 -24.41
CA TYR A 545 10.63 14.75 -23.30
C TYR A 545 11.58 15.88 -22.88
N ALA A 546 12.85 15.81 -23.24
CA ALA A 546 13.82 16.90 -23.05
C ALA A 546 13.53 18.12 -23.95
N ALA A 547 13.04 17.89 -25.16
CA ALA A 547 12.71 18.99 -26.10
C ALA A 547 11.41 19.74 -25.75
N ALA A 548 10.50 19.14 -24.97
CA ALA A 548 9.29 19.81 -24.50
C ALA A 548 9.56 20.73 -23.29
N GLY A 549 10.62 20.47 -22.51
CA GLY A 549 11.02 21.30 -21.35
C GLY A 549 11.66 22.63 -21.73
N GLU A 550 12.25 22.76 -22.92
CA GLU A 550 12.96 23.99 -23.32
C GLU A 550 12.07 25.11 -23.89
N ARG A 551 10.77 24.87 -24.15
CA ARG A 551 9.87 25.92 -24.68
C ARG A 551 9.15 26.75 -23.64
N TYR A 552 9.32 26.47 -22.35
CA TYR A 552 8.80 27.30 -21.26
C TYR A 552 9.90 27.74 -20.30
N SER A 553 10.86 28.51 -20.83
CA SER A 553 11.72 29.33 -19.98
C SER A 553 10.92 30.57 -19.55
N LEU A 554 10.50 30.59 -18.30
CA LEU A 554 9.96 31.77 -17.64
C LEU A 554 11.03 32.89 -17.61
N PRO A 555 10.70 34.16 -17.90
CA PRO A 555 11.65 35.26 -17.83
C PRO A 555 12.11 35.45 -16.38
N LYS A 556 13.43 35.50 -16.18
CA LYS A 556 14.04 35.86 -14.91
C LYS A 556 13.56 37.26 -14.49
N LYS A 557 12.75 37.34 -13.44
CA LYS A 557 12.51 38.59 -12.67
C LYS A 557 12.71 38.33 -11.20
N ALA A 558 13.69 39.07 -10.72
CA ALA A 558 14.01 39.60 -9.41
C ALA A 558 13.36 38.97 -8.17
N ALA A 559 14.23 38.61 -7.24
CA ALA A 559 13.93 38.17 -5.89
C ALA A 559 12.99 39.14 -5.16
N ALA A 560 11.85 38.61 -4.72
CA ALA A 560 11.10 39.15 -3.60
C ALA A 560 10.67 37.94 -2.76
N THR A 561 11.25 37.84 -1.59
CA THR A 561 10.98 36.88 -0.55
C THR A 561 9.55 37.06 -0.02
N THR A 562 8.61 36.25 -0.47
CA THR A 562 7.37 36.04 0.26
C THR A 562 7.11 34.52 0.27
N LYS A 563 7.27 33.91 1.44
CA LYS A 563 6.86 32.53 1.72
C LYS A 563 5.36 32.41 1.45
N ALA A 564 4.97 31.79 0.36
CA ALA A 564 3.62 31.31 0.18
C ALA A 564 3.44 30.08 1.09
N PRO A 565 2.36 29.96 1.87
CA PRO A 565 2.05 28.72 2.57
C PRO A 565 1.78 27.63 1.54
N GLY A 566 2.43 26.48 1.70
CA GLY A 566 2.27 25.35 0.82
C GLY A 566 0.79 24.89 0.72
N MET A 567 0.43 24.25 -0.38
CA MET A 567 -0.91 23.81 -0.72
C MET A 567 -1.58 22.96 0.39
N PHE A 568 -0.78 22.20 1.15
CA PHE A 568 -1.21 21.42 2.31
C PHE A 568 -1.86 22.25 3.42
N GLY A 569 -1.40 23.48 3.68
CA GLY A 569 -2.02 24.33 4.69
C GLY A 569 -3.41 24.85 4.28
N ARG A 570 -3.73 24.88 2.98
CA ARG A 570 -5.04 25.31 2.50
C ARG A 570 -6.08 24.19 2.55
N ALA A 571 -5.69 22.97 2.17
CA ALA A 571 -6.58 21.81 2.26
C ALA A 571 -6.94 21.48 3.71
N ALA A 572 -5.97 21.46 4.63
CA ALA A 572 -6.23 21.26 6.05
C ALA A 572 -7.12 22.35 6.67
N LYS A 573 -6.99 23.62 6.20
CA LYS A 573 -7.90 24.70 6.63
C LYS A 573 -9.30 24.55 6.07
N ALA A 574 -9.45 24.05 4.86
CA ALA A 574 -10.76 23.80 4.25
C ALA A 574 -11.50 22.69 5.01
N ILE A 575 -10.80 21.57 5.30
CA ILE A 575 -11.36 20.45 6.07
C ILE A 575 -11.77 20.91 7.48
N GLY A 576 -10.91 21.65 8.19
CA GLY A 576 -11.24 22.20 9.51
C GLY A 576 -12.44 23.15 9.53
N ARG A 577 -12.68 23.89 8.45
CA ARG A 577 -13.87 24.75 8.30
C ARG A 577 -15.13 23.93 7.99
N ALA A 578 -15.02 22.90 7.19
CA ALA A 578 -16.13 22.02 6.84
C ALA A 578 -16.69 21.29 8.07
N PHE A 579 -15.86 20.99 9.05
CA PHE A 579 -16.25 20.28 10.27
C PHE A 579 -16.50 21.21 11.50
N GLY A 580 -16.64 22.51 11.30
CA GLY A 580 -17.19 23.44 12.29
C GLY A 580 -16.29 23.86 13.45
N ARG A 581 -14.97 23.62 13.37
CA ARG A 581 -14.02 24.17 14.36
C ARG A 581 -13.88 25.69 14.16
N LYS A 582 -14.42 26.47 15.09
CA LYS A 582 -13.99 27.88 15.29
C LYS A 582 -12.54 27.85 15.76
N GLU A 583 -11.63 28.39 14.95
CA GLU A 583 -10.30 28.75 15.42
C GLU A 583 -10.47 29.71 16.62
N ALA A 584 -10.07 29.26 17.80
CA ALA A 584 -9.87 30.18 18.92
C ALA A 584 -8.63 31.02 18.56
N GLU A 585 -8.87 32.28 18.28
CA GLU A 585 -7.83 33.29 18.10
C GLU A 585 -7.03 33.32 19.40
N VAL A 586 -5.82 32.74 19.38
CA VAL A 586 -4.86 32.87 20.48
C VAL A 586 -4.31 34.28 20.39
N ALA A 587 -4.90 35.17 21.18
CA ALA A 587 -4.38 36.51 21.41
C ALA A 587 -2.95 36.39 21.98
N ALA A 588 -2.01 37.09 21.37
CA ALA A 588 -0.65 37.23 21.85
C ALA A 588 -0.65 37.72 23.30
N PRO A 589 0.24 37.22 24.20
CA PRO A 589 0.32 37.70 25.56
C PRO A 589 0.82 39.13 25.60
N ALA A 590 0.04 40.00 26.24
CA ALA A 590 0.45 41.38 26.55
C ALA A 590 1.64 41.40 27.53
N PRO A 591 2.56 42.39 27.45
CA PRO A 591 3.73 42.43 28.31
C PRO A 591 3.36 42.72 29.78
N ALA A 592 4.07 42.01 30.67
CA ALA A 592 3.90 42.09 32.11
C ALA A 592 4.14 43.49 32.69
N PRO A 593 3.30 43.98 33.63
CA PRO A 593 3.61 45.19 34.41
C PRO A 593 4.55 44.86 35.57
N ARG A 594 5.44 45.87 35.83
CA ARG A 594 6.50 45.88 36.84
C ARG A 594 5.93 45.81 38.27
N LYS A 595 6.72 45.15 39.13
CA LYS A 595 6.58 45.01 40.61
C LYS A 595 6.30 46.29 41.35
N ALA A 596 5.38 46.24 42.34
CA ALA A 596 5.42 47.06 43.57
C ALA A 596 5.18 46.17 44.75
N ALA A 597 5.83 46.48 45.88
CA ALA A 597 6.14 45.64 47.01
C ALA A 597 5.08 45.58 48.10
N ALA A 598 5.10 44.45 48.80
CA ALA A 598 4.89 44.15 50.23
C ALA A 598 3.71 44.72 51.03
N SER A 599 2.96 43.81 51.66
CA SER A 599 2.83 43.83 53.14
C SER A 599 2.08 42.59 53.67
N ASP A 600 2.49 42.25 54.87
CA ASP A 600 2.35 41.08 55.71
C ASP A 600 0.95 40.64 56.21
N ASN A 601 0.93 39.36 56.42
CA ASN A 601 0.43 38.54 57.57
C ASN A 601 -1.05 38.10 57.70
N PRO A 602 -1.21 36.85 58.26
CA PRO A 602 -2.42 36.03 58.26
C PRO A 602 -3.22 36.17 59.59
N PRO A 603 -4.34 35.49 59.89
CA PRO A 603 -4.47 34.08 60.04
C PRO A 603 -5.97 33.51 59.88
N SER A 604 -6.11 32.25 59.87
CA SER A 604 -6.78 31.33 60.82
C SER A 604 -7.65 30.25 60.18
N ARG A 605 -7.33 29.11 60.61
CA ARG A 605 -8.03 27.82 60.76
C ARG A 605 -9.51 27.88 61.03
N ALA A 606 -10.29 26.97 60.40
CA ALA A 606 -11.33 26.19 61.08
C ALA A 606 -11.67 24.93 60.30
N GLN A 607 -11.69 23.82 61.04
CA GLN A 607 -12.06 22.46 60.66
C GLN A 607 -13.57 22.24 60.76
N PRO A 608 -14.10 21.04 60.31
CA PRO A 608 -15.48 20.78 59.97
C PRO A 608 -16.33 20.27 61.16
N PRO A 609 -17.61 20.05 60.98
CA PRO A 609 -18.28 19.04 61.77
C PRO A 609 -19.03 17.96 60.96
N ALA A 610 -19.11 16.84 61.64
CA ALA A 610 -19.58 15.51 61.29
C ALA A 610 -21.12 15.37 61.21
N ALA A 611 -21.44 14.28 60.55
CA ALA A 611 -22.61 13.39 60.60
C ALA A 611 -23.82 13.70 61.54
N ARG A 612 -25.00 13.47 61.03
CA ARG A 612 -26.08 12.77 61.76
C ARG A 612 -27.06 12.04 60.83
N GLN A 613 -27.31 10.79 61.23
CA GLN A 613 -28.32 9.83 60.82
C GLN A 613 -29.73 10.26 61.18
N HIS A 614 -30.74 9.73 60.49
CA HIS A 614 -31.97 9.08 60.96
C HIS A 614 -32.85 8.80 59.74
N ALA A 615 -33.15 7.56 59.47
CA ALA A 615 -34.10 6.61 60.00
C ALA A 615 -35.51 6.71 59.37
N GLY A 616 -35.95 5.65 58.78
CA GLY A 616 -37.21 5.04 59.01
C GLY A 616 -38.27 5.06 57.91
N GLY A 617 -38.71 3.89 57.49
CA GLY A 617 -39.98 3.72 56.80
C GLY A 617 -40.12 2.50 55.92
N GLN A 618 -40.54 1.43 56.52
CA GLN A 618 -40.93 0.11 55.99
C GLN A 618 -42.16 0.17 55.10
N HIS A 619 -42.24 -0.78 54.11
CA HIS A 619 -43.34 -1.77 54.00
C HIS A 619 -43.02 -2.66 52.77
N GLN A 620 -42.77 -3.97 53.01
CA GLN A 620 -43.61 -5.16 52.75
C GLN A 620 -44.15 -5.24 51.34
N GLY A 621 -43.97 -6.29 50.58
CA GLY A 621 -43.65 -7.69 50.76
C GLY A 621 -44.30 -8.47 49.62
N ARG A 622 -43.63 -9.44 49.10
CA ARG A 622 -44.12 -10.80 48.89
C ARG A 622 -43.18 -11.64 48.07
N ARG A 623 -42.64 -12.59 48.76
CA ARG A 623 -42.03 -13.81 48.27
C ARG A 623 -43.04 -14.73 47.63
N VAL A 624 -42.69 -15.49 46.63
CA VAL A 624 -43.00 -16.91 46.46
C VAL A 624 -41.90 -17.57 45.63
N GLU A 625 -41.13 -18.43 46.22
CA GLU A 625 -40.53 -19.67 45.72
C GLU A 625 -41.21 -20.82 46.44
N PRO A 626 -40.92 -22.12 46.20
CA PRO A 626 -40.49 -22.92 45.04
C PRO A 626 -41.29 -24.23 44.91
N SER A 627 -41.00 -25.09 43.96
CA SER A 627 -41.05 -26.57 44.09
C SER A 627 -40.60 -27.21 42.78
N SER A 628 -39.53 -27.93 42.74
CA SER A 628 -39.16 -29.31 43.11
C SER A 628 -39.81 -30.38 42.21
N ASP A 629 -38.91 -31.15 41.62
CA ASP A 629 -38.93 -32.60 41.52
C ASP A 629 -39.59 -33.28 40.30
N ARG A 630 -38.79 -33.98 39.50
CA ARG A 630 -38.67 -35.44 39.35
C ARG A 630 -37.93 -35.91 38.11
N ARG A 631 -36.86 -36.64 38.34
CA ARG A 631 -36.36 -37.74 37.47
C ARG A 631 -37.17 -39.04 37.81
N PRO A 632 -36.94 -40.18 37.12
CA PRO A 632 -36.25 -40.61 35.89
C PRO A 632 -37.05 -41.68 35.07
N ARG A 633 -36.51 -42.13 33.90
CA ARG A 633 -36.34 -43.54 33.50
C ARG A 633 -35.83 -43.70 32.08
N LYS A 634 -34.82 -44.49 32.00
CA LYS A 634 -34.15 -45.39 31.09
C LYS A 634 -35.03 -46.04 30.03
N ASP A 635 -34.42 -46.21 28.84
CA ASP A 635 -34.19 -47.43 28.03
C ASP A 635 -33.64 -46.95 26.67
N GLY A 636 -32.53 -47.38 26.13
CA GLY A 636 -31.92 -48.69 26.02
C GLY A 636 -31.94 -49.13 24.58
N SER A 637 -30.89 -48.86 23.78
CA SER A 637 -30.48 -49.82 22.76
C SER A 637 -29.14 -49.39 22.10
N ALA A 638 -28.20 -50.28 22.20
CA ALA A 638 -26.87 -50.23 21.61
C ALA A 638 -26.86 -50.46 20.11
N ARG A 639 -26.05 -49.73 19.37
CA ARG A 639 -25.40 -50.25 18.16
C ARG A 639 -23.95 -49.86 18.12
N ARG A 640 -23.09 -50.87 18.02
CA ARG A 640 -21.64 -50.85 17.91
C ARG A 640 -21.21 -50.28 16.57
N GLY A 641 -20.23 -49.38 16.57
CA GLY A 641 -19.41 -49.03 15.42
C GLY A 641 -18.02 -49.68 15.50
N PRO A 642 -17.36 -49.97 14.38
CA PRO A 642 -16.13 -50.75 14.36
C PRO A 642 -14.88 -49.95 14.68
N ALA A 643 -13.87 -50.65 15.23
CA ALA A 643 -12.56 -50.17 15.66
C ALA A 643 -11.64 -49.84 14.47
N PRO A 644 -10.57 -49.04 14.69
CA PRO A 644 -9.63 -48.60 13.63
C PRO A 644 -8.60 -49.71 13.32
N ALA A 645 -8.23 -49.80 12.05
CA ALA A 645 -7.25 -50.71 11.50
C ALA A 645 -5.79 -50.30 11.84
N ALA A 646 -4.98 -51.32 12.05
CA ALA A 646 -3.57 -51.24 12.46
C ALA A 646 -2.63 -50.79 11.32
N VAL A 647 -1.60 -50.06 11.70
CA VAL A 647 -0.44 -49.63 10.88
C VAL A 647 0.53 -50.83 10.70
N PRO A 648 1.04 -51.10 9.48
CA PRO A 648 2.08 -52.11 9.27
C PRO A 648 3.49 -51.55 9.55
N PRO A 649 4.46 -52.40 9.96
CA PRO A 649 5.80 -52.01 10.40
C PRO A 649 6.77 -51.80 9.20
N ALA A 650 7.75 -50.94 9.42
CA ALA A 650 8.82 -50.58 8.50
C ALA A 650 9.80 -51.76 8.20
N PRO A 651 10.40 -51.82 6.98
CA PRO A 651 11.36 -52.84 6.63
C PRO A 651 12.77 -52.59 7.15
N LYS A 652 13.44 -53.64 7.56
CA LYS A 652 14.82 -53.73 8.12
C LYS A 652 15.85 -53.43 7.01
N LYS A 653 16.89 -52.68 7.42
CA LYS A 653 18.12 -52.43 6.67
C LYS A 653 18.94 -53.75 6.54
N HIS A 654 19.32 -54.09 5.33
CA HIS A 654 20.43 -55.03 5.06
C HIS A 654 21.67 -54.23 4.67
N GLY A 655 22.77 -54.54 5.33
CA GLY A 655 24.07 -53.97 5.07
C GLY A 655 24.74 -54.59 3.82
N GLY A 656 25.51 -53.77 3.11
CA GLY A 656 26.30 -54.17 1.96
C GLY A 656 27.52 -53.27 1.80
N ARG A 657 28.61 -53.80 2.19
CA ARG A 657 30.08 -53.63 1.89
C ARG A 657 30.48 -52.46 0.94
N LYS A 658 31.46 -51.69 1.43
CA LYS A 658 32.34 -50.81 0.65
C LYS A 658 33.32 -51.62 -0.23
N PRO A 659 33.73 -51.08 -1.41
CA PRO A 659 35.04 -51.35 -1.98
C PRO A 659 35.99 -50.17 -1.89
N LYS A 660 37.27 -50.50 -1.72
CA LYS A 660 38.45 -49.62 -1.65
C LYS A 660 38.92 -49.14 -3.04
N PRO A 661 39.73 -48.07 -3.10
CA PRO A 661 40.12 -47.38 -4.30
C PRO A 661 41.34 -48.05 -5.00
N LYS A 662 41.45 -47.90 -6.34
CA LYS A 662 42.68 -48.13 -7.08
C LYS A 662 43.07 -46.85 -7.85
N GLY A 663 44.36 -46.65 -7.80
CA GLY A 663 45.12 -45.48 -8.16
C GLY A 663 45.23 -45.13 -9.64
N LYS A 664 45.93 -44.05 -9.80
CA LYS A 664 46.38 -43.33 -10.99
C LYS A 664 47.20 -44.22 -11.98
N PRO A 665 47.41 -43.75 -13.19
CA PRO A 665 48.21 -42.57 -13.46
C PRO A 665 47.46 -41.36 -14.02
#